data_ce95ab08d772499046b18bb174ab06c2
#
_entry.id   ce95ab08d772499046b18bb174ab06c2
#
_cell.length_a   1.000
_cell.length_b   1.000
_cell.length_c   1.000
_cell.angle_alpha   90.00
_cell.angle_beta   90.00
_cell.angle_gamma   90.00
#
_symmetry.space_group_name_H-M   'P 1'
#
loop_
_entity.id
_entity.type
_entity.pdbx_description
1 polymer ?
#
loop_
_entity_poly.entity_id
_entity_poly.type
_entity_poly.pdbx_seq_one_letter_code
_entity_poly.pdbx_strand_id
1 'polypeptide(L)'
;MKFPSKTVLTVALLALTTVAQAAQRPKVALVLSGGGARGIAHIGVLKVLQDAKVPVDCVVGTSMGAIVGGAMATGMPVNDMEQAVTTADWDHIFGDKPKRKDIPYFRKRDDEKDYFDFTLTLKDFWPVPPRNLVGVHYITQFFRQLTGGLEVEEFDDLPIPYRAIGADLESGKTVIMRHGDLPLVMRASMSVSGVFPPVPYENYLVVDGGIVKNMGIDEGRKLCGDVVIAVNVSSPSTNRQKLESLFAVSEQTINIAVQKDMQAQIATLTPQDVLITPEMGKLSSTDFKEASQFIAAGEKAAKASLKQLQRYALSETDYQAWQQQIQTRKFKHKPISKVEITGSHWVSPQVLKSLLAVKKGEVLDQAQLHDSIDKIYARGDFVRIGYQLLPEAQNSLLRIIPVEKDGRDFARIGLNLHTDFANNSSFGLVAGLRRSWLNQLGAEWQAEGELGETRSLYTELYQPTVLNGEFFVAPWLKIHDEPRDIVSDHETTAQNRVRHTGGGVDIGSVLGKWGEVRLSVSEQRVKWSSSLENVKTVAGESYQQTGYGLKAIFDQLDNPRFPRKGNWAKLDYFHADQGMGSDKDYQHINIDWRRAFTWQNYTLFATGRGGSSLGTTLPYAEQFQLGGALNLSAYRRSELAGNNYFLTRLLAYKQIKDIPPALGGGVYLGLLAETGAVSMEDKWSSRLFESTPYSVGVVLAADTRLGPFYLTIAKGDQDRHTANLTLGVTY
;
A
#
# COMPACT_ATOMS: atom_id res chain seq x y z
N MET A 1 -46.98 75.97 62.16
CA MET A 1 -48.23 75.35 62.59
C MET A 1 -48.78 74.43 61.57
N LYS A 2 -48.89 73.16 61.94
CA LYS A 2 -49.74 72.11 61.39
C LYS A 2 -49.67 71.76 59.93
N PHE A 3 -49.12 70.61 59.70
CA PHE A 3 -49.27 69.75 58.55
C PHE A 3 -50.71 69.33 58.25
N PRO A 4 -50.94 68.85 56.98
CA PRO A 4 -51.33 67.43 56.95
C PRO A 4 -50.55 66.66 55.91
N SER A 5 -50.30 65.41 56.27
CA SER A 5 -49.69 64.31 55.50
C SER A 5 -50.50 63.97 54.28
N LYS A 6 -49.83 63.90 53.18
CA LYS A 6 -50.36 63.21 51.98
C LYS A 6 -49.81 61.80 51.95
N THR A 7 -50.62 60.84 52.27
CA THR A 7 -50.34 59.42 52.07
C THR A 7 -50.37 59.16 50.55
N VAL A 8 -49.21 59.00 49.99
CA VAL A 8 -49.09 58.51 48.58
C VAL A 8 -49.20 56.99 48.67
N LEU A 9 -50.31 56.48 48.17
CA LEU A 9 -50.53 55.05 47.93
C LEU A 9 -49.66 54.64 46.77
N THR A 10 -48.44 54.17 47.05
CA THR A 10 -47.58 53.56 46.00
C THR A 10 -48.10 52.13 45.78
N VAL A 11 -48.96 51.96 44.76
CA VAL A 11 -49.27 50.65 44.19
C VAL A 11 -48.00 50.16 43.54
N ALA A 12 -47.25 49.33 44.26
CA ALA A 12 -46.17 48.54 43.67
C ALA A 12 -46.80 47.50 42.72
N LEU A 13 -46.86 47.83 41.47
CA LEU A 13 -47.00 46.83 40.42
C LEU A 13 -45.77 45.90 40.55
N LEU A 14 -45.92 44.82 41.32
CA LEU A 14 -45.06 43.64 41.14
C LEU A 14 -45.37 43.11 39.75
N ALA A 15 -44.68 43.63 38.77
CA ALA A 15 -44.45 42.93 37.51
C ALA A 15 -43.71 41.66 37.88
N LEU A 16 -44.44 40.59 38.12
CA LEU A 16 -43.93 39.24 38.02
C LEU A 16 -43.42 39.07 36.58
N THR A 17 -42.18 39.51 36.36
CA THR A 17 -41.37 38.96 35.28
C THR A 17 -41.14 37.50 35.68
N THR A 18 -42.10 36.67 35.35
CA THR A 18 -41.82 35.28 35.12
C THR A 18 -40.80 35.31 33.94
N VAL A 19 -39.52 35.35 34.30
CA VAL A 19 -38.49 34.84 33.42
C VAL A 19 -38.97 33.42 33.16
N ALA A 20 -39.68 33.23 32.06
CA ALA A 20 -39.89 31.91 31.52
C ALA A 20 -38.48 31.39 31.33
N GLN A 21 -38.01 30.65 32.34
CA GLN A 21 -36.84 29.80 32.17
C GLN A 21 -37.24 28.93 31.03
N ALA A 22 -36.80 29.31 29.81
CA ALA A 22 -36.99 28.49 28.60
C ALA A 22 -36.57 27.12 29.02
N ALA A 23 -37.51 26.19 29.15
CA ALA A 23 -37.22 24.84 29.59
C ALA A 23 -36.11 24.36 28.66
N GLN A 24 -34.93 24.23 29.23
CA GLN A 24 -33.79 23.76 28.42
C GLN A 24 -34.24 22.46 27.79
N ARG A 25 -34.20 22.39 26.43
CA ARG A 25 -34.51 21.16 25.74
C ARG A 25 -33.63 20.02 26.28
N PRO A 26 -34.12 18.80 26.30
CA PRO A 26 -33.29 17.66 26.67
C PRO A 26 -32.09 17.55 25.74
N LYS A 27 -30.90 17.38 26.31
CA LYS A 27 -29.67 17.15 25.56
C LYS A 27 -29.65 15.73 24.98
N VAL A 28 -29.29 15.59 23.72
CA VAL A 28 -29.26 14.34 22.98
C VAL A 28 -27.84 13.81 22.90
N ALA A 29 -27.58 12.67 23.52
CA ALA A 29 -26.38 11.88 23.31
C ALA A 29 -26.60 10.89 22.17
N LEU A 30 -25.74 10.92 21.19
CA LEU A 30 -25.69 9.92 20.11
C LEU A 30 -24.67 8.84 20.47
N VAL A 31 -25.12 7.58 20.53
CA VAL A 31 -24.26 6.43 20.85
C VAL A 31 -24.18 5.50 19.65
N LEU A 32 -22.97 5.33 19.12
CA LEU A 32 -22.70 4.57 17.90
C LEU A 32 -21.90 3.30 18.22
N SER A 33 -22.50 2.13 17.96
CA SER A 33 -21.84 0.85 18.23
C SER A 33 -20.75 0.52 17.22
N GLY A 34 -19.86 -0.41 17.58
CA GLY A 34 -18.95 -1.06 16.64
C GLY A 34 -19.68 -2.07 15.76
N GLY A 35 -19.05 -2.41 14.59
CA GLY A 35 -19.61 -3.37 13.65
C GLY A 35 -18.82 -3.52 12.34
N GLY A 36 -17.57 -3.07 12.28
CA GLY A 36 -16.77 -3.08 11.06
C GLY A 36 -17.46 -2.29 9.94
N ALA A 37 -17.48 -2.79 8.70
CA ALA A 37 -18.12 -2.15 7.55
C ALA A 37 -19.61 -1.82 7.79
N ARG A 38 -20.32 -2.63 8.59
CA ARG A 38 -21.72 -2.39 8.97
C ARG A 38 -21.91 -1.03 9.64
N GLY A 39 -20.89 -0.51 10.33
CA GLY A 39 -20.92 0.82 10.95
C GLY A 39 -21.02 1.99 9.96
N ILE A 40 -20.77 1.78 8.68
CA ILE A 40 -21.04 2.79 7.63
C ILE A 40 -22.53 3.18 7.61
N ALA A 41 -23.42 2.32 8.08
CA ALA A 41 -24.86 2.61 8.21
C ALA A 41 -25.14 3.78 9.19
N HIS A 42 -24.24 4.08 10.11
CA HIS A 42 -24.37 5.26 10.98
C HIS A 42 -24.51 6.55 10.15
N ILE A 43 -23.84 6.65 9.00
CA ILE A 43 -23.94 7.81 8.11
C ILE A 43 -25.39 7.98 7.61
N GLY A 44 -26.05 6.87 7.22
CA GLY A 44 -27.46 6.90 6.84
C GLY A 44 -28.38 7.36 7.96
N VAL A 45 -28.10 6.97 9.21
CA VAL A 45 -28.82 7.47 10.40
C VAL A 45 -28.59 8.97 10.58
N LEU A 46 -27.33 9.45 10.45
CA LEU A 46 -27.03 10.88 10.55
C LEU A 46 -27.75 11.73 9.53
N LYS A 47 -27.91 11.24 8.29
CA LYS A 47 -28.70 11.93 7.24
C LYS A 47 -30.14 12.14 7.71
N VAL A 48 -30.80 11.11 8.26
CA VAL A 48 -32.18 11.21 8.74
C VAL A 48 -32.27 12.12 9.97
N LEU A 49 -31.32 12.09 10.90
CA LEU A 49 -31.27 13.03 12.01
C LEU A 49 -31.15 14.47 11.54
N GLN A 50 -30.31 14.72 10.53
CA GLN A 50 -30.18 16.04 9.90
C GLN A 50 -31.48 16.50 9.26
N ASP A 51 -32.11 15.64 8.43
CA ASP A 51 -33.37 15.94 7.75
C ASP A 51 -34.51 16.19 8.74
N ALA A 52 -34.52 15.43 9.83
CA ALA A 52 -35.49 15.58 10.92
C ALA A 52 -35.17 16.74 11.90
N LYS A 53 -34.05 17.47 11.67
CA LYS A 53 -33.57 18.58 12.53
C LYS A 53 -33.38 18.20 13.98
N VAL A 54 -32.92 16.98 14.23
CA VAL A 54 -32.58 16.47 15.57
C VAL A 54 -31.15 16.91 15.91
N PRO A 55 -30.94 17.74 16.92
CA PRO A 55 -29.60 18.15 17.33
C PRO A 55 -28.90 17.01 18.07
N VAL A 56 -27.59 16.93 17.93
CA VAL A 56 -26.73 16.02 18.70
C VAL A 56 -25.81 16.86 19.57
N ASP A 57 -25.91 16.68 20.88
CA ASP A 57 -25.16 17.49 21.87
C ASP A 57 -23.83 16.84 22.26
N CYS A 58 -23.73 15.52 22.19
CA CYS A 58 -22.47 14.79 22.35
C CYS A 58 -22.53 13.42 21.63
N VAL A 59 -21.36 12.86 21.36
CA VAL A 59 -21.23 11.57 20.67
C VAL A 59 -20.31 10.63 21.44
N VAL A 60 -20.74 9.37 21.57
CA VAL A 60 -19.92 8.27 22.05
C VAL A 60 -19.87 7.19 21.01
N GLY A 61 -18.67 6.72 20.66
CA GLY A 61 -18.50 5.71 19.62
C GLY A 61 -17.53 4.60 20.00
N THR A 62 -17.81 3.40 19.47
CA THR A 62 -16.91 2.25 19.56
C THR A 62 -16.56 1.75 18.14
N SER A 63 -15.29 1.44 17.88
CA SER A 63 -14.83 0.89 16.60
C SER A 63 -15.26 1.78 15.41
N MET A 64 -16.00 1.28 14.42
CA MET A 64 -16.51 2.10 13.32
C MET A 64 -17.43 3.23 13.82
N GLY A 65 -18.17 3.03 14.92
CA GLY A 65 -18.95 4.09 15.56
C GLY A 65 -18.05 5.22 16.11
N ALA A 66 -16.85 4.91 16.56
CA ALA A 66 -15.86 5.93 16.94
C ALA A 66 -15.34 6.72 15.72
N ILE A 67 -15.21 6.07 14.57
CA ILE A 67 -14.77 6.73 13.33
C ILE A 67 -15.83 7.72 12.84
N VAL A 68 -17.07 7.26 12.67
CA VAL A 68 -18.18 8.12 12.22
C VAL A 68 -18.48 9.20 13.25
N GLY A 69 -18.48 8.84 14.54
CA GLY A 69 -18.69 9.78 15.66
C GLY A 69 -17.59 10.84 15.76
N GLY A 70 -16.33 10.45 15.59
CA GLY A 70 -15.19 11.36 15.58
C GLY A 70 -15.22 12.34 14.41
N ALA A 71 -15.54 11.86 13.20
CA ALA A 71 -15.74 12.72 12.03
C ALA A 71 -16.90 13.73 12.26
N MET A 72 -18.02 13.26 12.82
CA MET A 72 -19.15 14.13 13.19
C MET A 72 -18.73 15.17 14.24
N ALA A 73 -17.95 14.76 15.23
CA ALA A 73 -17.52 15.63 16.33
C ALA A 73 -16.67 16.82 15.86
N THR A 74 -15.92 16.67 14.75
CA THR A 74 -15.19 17.78 14.11
C THR A 74 -16.09 18.73 13.33
N GLY A 75 -17.39 18.43 13.21
CA GLY A 75 -18.34 19.16 12.39
C GLY A 75 -18.23 18.85 10.90
N MET A 76 -17.68 17.69 10.49
CA MET A 76 -17.66 17.24 9.09
C MET A 76 -19.09 17.08 8.58
N PRO A 77 -19.43 17.65 7.39
CA PRO A 77 -20.76 17.47 6.82
C PRO A 77 -21.06 15.99 6.53
N VAL A 78 -22.30 15.56 6.74
CA VAL A 78 -22.70 14.15 6.53
C VAL A 78 -22.50 13.71 5.08
N ASN A 79 -22.76 14.61 4.11
CA ASN A 79 -22.53 14.32 2.69
C ASN A 79 -21.04 14.10 2.37
N ASP A 80 -20.14 14.83 3.04
CA ASP A 80 -18.70 14.64 2.85
C ASP A 80 -18.24 13.31 3.44
N MET A 81 -18.84 12.87 4.57
CA MET A 81 -18.61 11.53 5.12
C MET A 81 -19.07 10.43 4.15
N GLU A 82 -20.29 10.58 3.58
CA GLU A 82 -20.81 9.66 2.56
C GLU A 82 -19.87 9.58 1.35
N GLN A 83 -19.46 10.71 0.82
CA GLN A 83 -18.52 10.77 -0.30
C GLN A 83 -17.20 10.09 0.06
N ALA A 84 -16.64 10.39 1.23
CA ALA A 84 -15.36 9.82 1.66
C ALA A 84 -15.40 8.28 1.70
N VAL A 85 -16.46 7.67 2.25
CA VAL A 85 -16.53 6.20 2.38
C VAL A 85 -16.94 5.51 1.08
N THR A 86 -17.72 6.16 0.21
CA THR A 86 -18.18 5.57 -1.07
C THR A 86 -17.15 5.66 -2.17
N THR A 87 -16.23 6.63 -2.10
CA THR A 87 -15.15 6.80 -3.08
C THR A 87 -13.80 6.23 -2.60
N ALA A 88 -13.73 5.75 -1.37
CA ALA A 88 -12.51 5.21 -0.77
C ALA A 88 -12.02 3.96 -1.53
N ASP A 89 -10.73 3.92 -1.80
CA ASP A 89 -10.04 2.72 -2.32
C ASP A 89 -9.72 1.78 -1.13
N TRP A 90 -10.72 1.03 -0.69
CA TRP A 90 -10.61 0.16 0.48
C TRP A 90 -9.54 -0.92 0.35
N ASP A 91 -9.32 -1.42 -0.88
CA ASP A 91 -8.25 -2.40 -1.12
C ASP A 91 -6.87 -1.79 -0.85
N HIS A 92 -6.66 -0.55 -1.26
CA HIS A 92 -5.44 0.19 -0.99
C HIS A 92 -5.29 0.54 0.49
N ILE A 93 -6.37 1.01 1.13
CA ILE A 93 -6.37 1.40 2.55
C ILE A 93 -6.01 0.22 3.45
N PHE A 94 -6.63 -0.95 3.24
CA PHE A 94 -6.35 -2.15 4.04
C PHE A 94 -5.13 -2.94 3.55
N GLY A 95 -4.77 -2.81 2.27
CA GLY A 95 -3.58 -3.42 1.70
C GLY A 95 -2.28 -2.81 2.25
N ASP A 96 -2.35 -1.56 2.69
CA ASP A 96 -1.27 -0.75 3.26
C ASP A 96 0.04 -0.77 2.44
N LYS A 97 -0.08 -0.96 1.13
CA LYS A 97 1.04 -0.91 0.19
C LYS A 97 0.98 0.38 -0.62
N PRO A 98 2.09 1.10 -0.77
CA PRO A 98 2.16 2.25 -1.67
C PRO A 98 1.72 1.84 -3.08
N LYS A 99 0.98 2.70 -3.77
CA LYS A 99 0.70 2.47 -5.20
C LYS A 99 2.03 2.43 -5.93
N ARG A 100 2.25 1.41 -6.77
CA ARG A 100 3.55 1.21 -7.44
C ARG A 100 4.03 2.46 -8.20
N LYS A 101 3.11 3.22 -8.78
CA LYS A 101 3.41 4.50 -9.44
C LYS A 101 4.06 5.54 -8.51
N ASP A 102 3.91 5.42 -7.18
CA ASP A 102 4.41 6.36 -6.17
C ASP A 102 5.69 5.85 -5.49
N ILE A 103 6.05 4.58 -5.71
CA ILE A 103 7.30 3.99 -5.24
C ILE A 103 8.48 4.62 -5.99
N PRO A 104 9.52 5.13 -5.30
CA PRO A 104 10.72 5.64 -5.95
C PRO A 104 11.43 4.51 -6.72
N TYR A 105 12.06 4.85 -7.87
CA TYR A 105 12.59 3.83 -8.77
C TYR A 105 13.65 2.94 -8.10
N PHE A 106 14.48 3.46 -7.23
CA PHE A 106 15.51 2.66 -6.54
C PHE A 106 14.93 1.53 -5.65
N ARG A 107 13.62 1.59 -5.31
CA ARG A 107 12.89 0.48 -4.67
C ARG A 107 12.26 -0.46 -5.68
N LYS A 108 11.85 0.03 -6.87
CA LYS A 108 11.28 -0.78 -7.95
C LYS A 108 12.30 -1.73 -8.58
N ARG A 109 13.59 -1.44 -8.47
CA ARG A 109 14.66 -2.34 -8.96
C ARG A 109 14.55 -3.77 -8.41
N ASP A 110 14.01 -3.92 -7.21
CA ASP A 110 13.81 -5.21 -6.57
C ASP A 110 12.69 -6.04 -7.22
N ASP A 111 11.81 -5.42 -8.01
CA ASP A 111 10.72 -6.11 -8.71
C ASP A 111 11.22 -6.95 -9.90
N GLU A 112 12.42 -6.69 -10.39
CA GLU A 112 13.09 -7.46 -11.43
C GLU A 112 13.76 -8.74 -10.90
N LYS A 113 13.63 -9.03 -9.60
CA LYS A 113 14.29 -10.15 -8.93
C LYS A 113 13.27 -11.19 -8.44
N ASP A 114 13.69 -12.43 -8.37
CA ASP A 114 12.86 -13.58 -7.96
C ASP A 114 12.56 -13.62 -6.46
N TYR A 115 12.33 -12.49 -5.82
CA TYR A 115 11.98 -12.46 -4.41
C TYR A 115 10.51 -12.79 -4.14
N PHE A 116 10.27 -13.42 -3.01
CA PHE A 116 8.95 -13.54 -2.43
C PHE A 116 8.35 -12.16 -2.11
N ASP A 117 7.03 -12.06 -2.12
CA ASP A 117 6.32 -10.78 -1.90
C ASP A 117 6.28 -10.38 -0.41
N PHE A 118 7.41 -10.55 0.29
CA PHE A 118 7.59 -10.05 1.65
C PHE A 118 9.06 -9.70 1.91
N THR A 119 9.25 -8.77 2.83
CA THR A 119 10.56 -8.33 3.30
C THR A 119 10.64 -8.55 4.80
N LEU A 120 11.69 -9.21 5.26
CA LEU A 120 11.97 -9.41 6.67
C LEU A 120 12.79 -8.22 7.18
N THR A 121 12.34 -7.59 8.26
CA THR A 121 13.19 -6.65 9.01
C THR A 121 14.09 -7.47 9.94
N LEU A 122 15.37 -7.13 9.98
CA LEU A 122 16.33 -7.80 10.85
C LEU A 122 16.72 -6.85 11.99
N LYS A 123 16.79 -7.40 13.19
CA LYS A 123 17.43 -6.77 14.35
C LYS A 123 18.52 -7.71 14.84
N ASP A 124 19.75 -7.21 14.87
CA ASP A 124 20.94 -8.01 15.23
C ASP A 124 21.06 -9.31 14.40
N PHE A 125 20.77 -9.21 13.08
CA PHE A 125 20.71 -10.31 12.10
C PHE A 125 19.60 -11.34 12.31
N TRP A 126 18.72 -11.16 13.29
CA TRP A 126 17.56 -12.04 13.48
C TRP A 126 16.28 -11.42 12.90
N PRO A 127 15.43 -12.20 12.23
CA PRO A 127 14.18 -11.69 11.70
C PRO A 127 13.25 -11.27 12.84
N VAL A 128 12.71 -10.06 12.72
CA VAL A 128 11.67 -9.55 13.62
C VAL A 128 10.31 -10.00 13.08
N PRO A 129 9.52 -10.76 13.86
CA PRO A 129 8.21 -11.18 13.42
C PRO A 129 7.29 -9.96 13.21
N PRO A 130 6.43 -9.97 12.20
CA PRO A 130 5.46 -8.89 12.00
C PRO A 130 4.49 -8.86 13.18
N ARG A 131 4.21 -7.67 13.70
CA ARG A 131 3.31 -7.48 14.86
C ARG A 131 1.84 -7.46 14.48
N ASN A 132 1.50 -7.44 13.19
CA ASN A 132 0.15 -7.29 12.66
C ASN A 132 0.03 -7.86 11.24
N LEU A 133 -1.18 -8.25 10.86
CA LEU A 133 -1.49 -8.76 9.52
C LEU A 133 -1.75 -7.62 8.53
N VAL A 134 -2.32 -6.50 9.00
CA VAL A 134 -2.68 -5.34 8.19
C VAL A 134 -1.85 -4.14 8.63
N GLY A 135 -1.25 -3.43 7.69
CA GLY A 135 -0.56 -2.18 7.97
C GLY A 135 -1.52 -1.08 8.41
N VAL A 136 -0.98 0.02 8.92
CA VAL A 136 -1.78 1.06 9.61
C VAL A 136 -1.60 2.46 9.03
N HIS A 137 -0.75 2.61 8.02
CA HIS A 137 -0.44 3.93 7.48
C HIS A 137 -1.64 4.54 6.77
N TYR A 138 -2.16 3.88 5.72
CA TYR A 138 -3.24 4.43 4.90
C TYR A 138 -4.58 4.54 5.64
N ILE A 139 -4.90 3.60 6.53
CA ILE A 139 -6.10 3.73 7.36
C ILE A 139 -6.01 4.93 8.32
N THR A 140 -4.83 5.20 8.89
CA THR A 140 -4.61 6.37 9.75
C THR A 140 -4.66 7.66 8.94
N GLN A 141 -4.12 7.67 7.71
CA GLN A 141 -4.25 8.81 6.79
C GLN A 141 -5.71 9.07 6.39
N PHE A 142 -6.49 8.04 6.15
CA PHE A 142 -7.92 8.17 5.89
C PHE A 142 -8.65 8.85 7.05
N PHE A 143 -8.35 8.47 8.32
CA PHE A 143 -8.94 9.14 9.48
C PHE A 143 -8.47 10.60 9.62
N ARG A 144 -7.22 10.89 9.23
CA ARG A 144 -6.75 12.27 9.18
C ARG A 144 -7.51 13.13 8.16
N GLN A 145 -7.87 12.56 7.02
CA GLN A 145 -8.74 13.26 6.06
C GLN A 145 -10.11 13.55 6.63
N LEU A 146 -10.73 12.58 7.35
CA LEU A 146 -12.02 12.77 7.99
C LEU A 146 -12.03 13.83 9.11
N THR A 147 -10.88 14.06 9.76
CA THR A 147 -10.80 14.93 10.95
C THR A 147 -9.95 16.18 10.75
N GLY A 148 -9.37 16.37 9.57
CA GLY A 148 -8.43 17.48 9.32
C GLY A 148 -7.09 17.36 10.04
N GLY A 149 -6.77 16.19 10.62
CA GLY A 149 -5.51 15.95 11.34
C GLY A 149 -5.38 16.70 12.65
N LEU A 150 -6.51 16.99 13.30
CA LEU A 150 -6.55 17.78 14.53
C LEU A 150 -6.00 17.02 15.74
N GLU A 151 -5.17 17.69 16.50
CA GLU A 151 -4.87 17.36 17.89
C GLU A 151 -5.59 18.33 18.81
N VAL A 152 -6.32 17.83 19.78
CA VAL A 152 -7.14 18.61 20.70
C VAL A 152 -6.80 18.17 22.12
N GLU A 153 -6.57 19.13 23.00
CA GLU A 153 -6.27 18.85 24.42
C GLU A 153 -7.40 18.03 25.07
N GLU A 154 -8.66 18.46 24.88
CA GLU A 154 -9.82 17.73 25.36
C GLU A 154 -10.88 17.63 24.26
N PHE A 155 -11.49 16.47 24.09
CA PHE A 155 -12.54 16.29 23.08
C PHE A 155 -13.87 16.96 23.43
N ASP A 156 -13.95 17.57 24.62
CA ASP A 156 -15.05 18.47 25.01
C ASP A 156 -14.97 19.82 24.24
N ASP A 157 -13.78 20.18 23.77
CA ASP A 157 -13.55 21.39 22.97
C ASP A 157 -13.87 21.24 21.49
N LEU A 158 -14.13 20.01 21.03
CA LEU A 158 -14.61 19.77 19.67
C LEU A 158 -15.96 20.47 19.42
N PRO A 159 -16.31 20.75 18.16
CA PRO A 159 -17.64 21.27 17.83
C PRO A 159 -18.79 20.51 18.48
N ILE A 160 -18.69 19.20 18.59
CA ILE A 160 -19.58 18.33 19.37
C ILE A 160 -18.70 17.51 20.32
N PRO A 161 -18.91 17.55 21.65
CA PRO A 161 -18.18 16.74 22.63
C PRO A 161 -18.18 15.25 22.29
N TYR A 162 -17.02 14.59 22.46
CA TYR A 162 -16.82 13.25 21.94
C TYR A 162 -16.09 12.33 22.91
N ARG A 163 -16.46 11.04 22.90
CA ARG A 163 -15.71 9.94 23.54
C ARG A 163 -15.55 8.76 22.60
N ALA A 164 -14.34 8.21 22.54
CA ALA A 164 -14.10 6.91 21.91
C ALA A 164 -13.87 5.84 22.98
N ILE A 165 -14.37 4.64 22.72
CA ILE A 165 -14.24 3.51 23.64
C ILE A 165 -13.21 2.54 23.10
N GLY A 166 -12.24 2.16 23.95
CA GLY A 166 -11.26 1.12 23.72
C GLY A 166 -11.23 0.11 24.86
N ALA A 167 -10.47 -0.96 24.67
CA ALA A 167 -10.16 -1.94 25.72
C ALA A 167 -8.66 -1.94 26.00
N ASP A 168 -8.26 -1.93 27.25
CA ASP A 168 -6.87 -2.15 27.63
C ASP A 168 -6.51 -3.63 27.49
N LEU A 169 -5.51 -3.92 26.67
CA LEU A 169 -5.10 -5.29 26.36
C LEU A 169 -4.48 -6.01 27.57
N GLU A 170 -3.91 -5.28 28.52
CA GLU A 170 -3.27 -5.85 29.70
C GLU A 170 -4.28 -6.21 30.80
N SER A 171 -5.23 -5.32 31.07
CA SER A 171 -6.17 -5.49 32.19
C SER A 171 -7.57 -5.92 31.78
N GLY A 172 -7.92 -5.84 30.49
CA GLY A 172 -9.28 -6.07 29.99
C GLY A 172 -10.28 -4.98 30.39
N LYS A 173 -9.83 -3.84 30.91
CA LYS A 173 -10.71 -2.75 31.34
C LYS A 173 -11.12 -1.87 30.16
N THR A 174 -12.29 -1.27 30.27
CA THR A 174 -12.75 -0.23 29.35
C THR A 174 -11.89 1.03 29.49
N VAL A 175 -11.41 1.55 28.37
CA VAL A 175 -10.69 2.83 28.29
C VAL A 175 -11.56 3.84 27.56
N ILE A 176 -11.91 4.93 28.24
CA ILE A 176 -12.65 6.05 27.67
C ILE A 176 -11.65 7.10 27.22
N MET A 177 -11.45 7.20 25.89
CA MET A 177 -10.51 8.13 25.29
C MET A 177 -11.19 9.47 25.04
N ARG A 178 -10.62 10.55 25.55
CA ARG A 178 -11.24 11.89 25.60
C ARG A 178 -10.33 13.03 25.15
N HIS A 179 -9.10 12.77 24.80
CA HIS A 179 -8.11 13.79 24.36
C HIS A 179 -7.04 13.19 23.44
N GLY A 180 -6.21 14.05 22.88
CA GLY A 180 -5.02 13.67 22.09
C GLY A 180 -5.24 13.68 20.57
N ASP A 181 -4.42 12.91 19.85
CA ASP A 181 -4.50 12.78 18.38
C ASP A 181 -5.78 12.03 17.98
N LEU A 182 -6.82 12.75 17.58
CA LEU A 182 -8.14 12.18 17.26
C LEU A 182 -8.09 11.05 16.24
N PRO A 183 -7.37 11.15 15.08
CA PRO A 183 -7.15 10.03 14.16
C PRO A 183 -6.57 8.79 14.82
N LEU A 184 -5.61 8.97 15.73
CA LEU A 184 -4.98 7.85 16.44
C LEU A 184 -5.93 7.22 17.47
N VAL A 185 -6.75 8.03 18.14
CA VAL A 185 -7.80 7.57 19.05
C VAL A 185 -8.88 6.78 18.29
N MET A 186 -9.31 7.27 17.12
CA MET A 186 -10.23 6.52 16.25
C MET A 186 -9.63 5.17 15.84
N ARG A 187 -8.34 5.15 15.48
CA ARG A 187 -7.63 3.92 15.16
C ARG A 187 -7.50 2.99 16.38
N ALA A 188 -7.26 3.52 17.56
CA ALA A 188 -7.19 2.72 18.78
C ALA A 188 -8.51 1.98 19.03
N SER A 189 -9.62 2.71 18.94
CA SER A 189 -10.97 2.16 19.15
C SER A 189 -11.35 1.06 18.15
N MET A 190 -10.73 1.03 16.93
CA MET A 190 -10.97 0.01 15.90
C MET A 190 -9.85 -1.05 15.79
N SER A 191 -8.89 -1.08 16.69
CA SER A 191 -7.76 -2.00 16.64
C SER A 191 -8.17 -3.43 17.00
N VAL A 192 -8.87 -4.11 16.08
CA VAL A 192 -9.28 -5.51 16.24
C VAL A 192 -8.04 -6.39 16.42
N SER A 193 -7.98 -7.10 17.56
CA SER A 193 -6.86 -7.96 17.91
C SER A 193 -6.59 -9.04 16.85
N GLY A 194 -5.33 -9.22 16.48
CA GLY A 194 -4.92 -10.13 15.41
C GLY A 194 -4.99 -9.53 14.00
N VAL A 195 -5.74 -8.45 13.78
CA VAL A 195 -5.82 -7.73 12.50
C VAL A 195 -4.93 -6.49 12.56
N PHE A 196 -5.17 -5.59 13.51
CA PHE A 196 -4.42 -4.36 13.70
C PHE A 196 -3.56 -4.39 14.96
N PRO A 197 -2.40 -3.71 14.97
CA PRO A 197 -1.59 -3.59 16.17
C PRO A 197 -2.30 -2.73 17.23
N PRO A 198 -2.11 -3.04 18.52
CA PRO A 198 -2.62 -2.21 19.59
C PRO A 198 -2.00 -0.81 19.59
N VAL A 199 -2.67 0.15 20.20
CA VAL A 199 -2.25 1.55 20.26
C VAL A 199 -1.90 1.93 21.68
N PRO A 200 -0.69 2.44 21.96
CA PRO A 200 -0.41 3.10 23.23
C PRO A 200 -1.27 4.36 23.38
N TYR A 201 -1.96 4.47 24.49
CA TYR A 201 -2.74 5.63 24.89
C TYR A 201 -2.58 5.84 26.41
N GLU A 202 -1.95 6.93 26.82
CA GLU A 202 -1.50 7.13 28.21
C GLU A 202 -0.70 5.92 28.73
N ASN A 203 -1.17 5.29 29.80
CA ASN A 203 -0.57 4.09 30.40
C ASN A 203 -1.23 2.78 29.94
N TYR A 204 -2.09 2.83 28.90
CA TYR A 204 -2.84 1.68 28.39
C TYR A 204 -2.31 1.23 27.05
N LEU A 205 -2.44 -0.04 26.77
CA LEU A 205 -2.24 -0.62 25.44
C LEU A 205 -3.62 -0.96 24.83
N VAL A 206 -4.15 -0.03 24.04
CA VAL A 206 -5.55 -0.04 23.63
C VAL A 206 -5.78 -0.90 22.40
N VAL A 207 -6.81 -1.72 22.43
CA VAL A 207 -7.40 -2.48 21.33
C VAL A 207 -8.87 -2.11 21.15
N ASP A 208 -9.56 -2.72 20.17
CA ASP A 208 -10.97 -2.45 19.85
C ASP A 208 -11.85 -2.56 21.11
N GLY A 209 -12.64 -1.50 21.32
CA GLY A 209 -13.51 -1.40 22.50
C GLY A 209 -14.70 -2.38 22.49
N GLY A 210 -15.04 -2.93 21.31
CA GLY A 210 -16.17 -3.84 21.16
C GLY A 210 -16.16 -5.06 22.09
N ILE A 211 -14.97 -5.54 22.45
CA ILE A 211 -14.82 -6.71 23.30
C ILE A 211 -15.20 -6.46 24.77
N VAL A 212 -15.24 -5.19 25.22
CA VAL A 212 -15.56 -4.81 26.61
C VAL A 212 -16.79 -3.93 26.71
N LYS A 213 -17.01 -3.00 25.76
CA LYS A 213 -18.14 -2.07 25.73
C LYS A 213 -18.44 -1.66 24.29
N ASN A 214 -19.27 -2.44 23.59
CA ASN A 214 -19.59 -2.15 22.20
C ASN A 214 -20.60 -1.02 22.01
N MET A 215 -21.38 -0.69 23.05
CA MET A 215 -22.36 0.38 23.03
C MET A 215 -22.30 1.15 24.36
N GLY A 216 -21.72 2.35 24.32
CA GLY A 216 -21.51 3.17 25.53
C GLY A 216 -22.70 4.02 25.94
N ILE A 217 -23.88 3.43 26.19
CA ILE A 217 -25.09 4.17 26.58
C ILE A 217 -24.88 4.90 27.89
N ASP A 218 -24.29 4.25 28.88
CA ASP A 218 -23.95 4.84 30.17
C ASP A 218 -22.95 5.99 30.04
N GLU A 219 -21.99 5.90 29.12
CA GLU A 219 -21.04 6.98 28.86
C GLU A 219 -21.68 8.17 28.13
N GLY A 220 -22.63 7.92 27.23
CA GLY A 220 -23.43 8.98 26.60
C GLY A 220 -24.24 9.79 27.63
N ARG A 221 -24.85 9.10 28.58
CA ARG A 221 -25.56 9.76 29.69
C ARG A 221 -24.62 10.59 30.57
N LYS A 222 -23.47 10.04 30.94
CA LYS A 222 -22.46 10.76 31.76
C LYS A 222 -21.91 11.99 31.01
N LEU A 223 -21.75 11.92 29.69
CA LEU A 223 -21.15 12.99 28.93
C LEU A 223 -22.11 14.19 28.80
N CYS A 224 -23.36 13.96 28.36
CA CYS A 224 -24.30 15.05 28.15
C CYS A 224 -25.78 14.65 28.15
N GLY A 225 -26.09 13.35 27.98
CA GLY A 225 -27.41 12.92 27.46
C GLY A 225 -28.50 12.85 28.50
N ASP A 226 -29.48 13.76 28.46
CA ASP A 226 -30.80 13.56 29.08
C ASP A 226 -31.54 12.45 28.33
N VAL A 227 -31.31 12.34 27.02
CA VAL A 227 -31.86 11.35 26.09
C VAL A 227 -30.76 10.72 25.30
N VAL A 228 -30.88 9.41 25.07
CA VAL A 228 -29.92 8.66 24.22
C VAL A 228 -30.57 8.21 22.90
N ILE A 229 -29.93 8.53 21.79
CA ILE A 229 -30.18 7.89 20.52
C ILE A 229 -29.06 6.88 20.30
N ALA A 230 -29.39 5.60 20.44
CA ALA A 230 -28.44 4.50 20.29
C ALA A 230 -28.59 3.82 18.92
N VAL A 231 -27.49 3.64 18.23
CA VAL A 231 -27.48 2.98 16.90
C VAL A 231 -26.69 1.67 16.99
N ASN A 232 -27.39 0.55 16.83
CA ASN A 232 -26.84 -0.78 16.92
C ASN A 232 -26.59 -1.38 15.52
N VAL A 233 -25.34 -1.52 15.14
CA VAL A 233 -24.90 -2.12 13.87
C VAL A 233 -24.11 -3.42 14.07
N SER A 234 -24.08 -3.97 15.28
CA SER A 234 -23.35 -5.20 15.61
C SER A 234 -23.81 -6.39 14.76
N SER A 235 -22.90 -7.33 14.53
CA SER A 235 -23.22 -8.56 13.79
C SER A 235 -24.11 -9.49 14.63
N PRO A 236 -25.16 -10.08 14.05
CA PRO A 236 -25.89 -11.15 14.74
C PRO A 236 -24.99 -12.38 14.92
N SER A 237 -25.33 -13.25 15.89
CA SER A 237 -24.60 -14.49 16.09
C SER A 237 -24.63 -15.36 14.82
N THR A 238 -23.48 -15.93 14.46
CA THR A 238 -23.30 -16.75 13.28
C THR A 238 -23.91 -18.14 13.46
N ASN A 239 -24.58 -18.67 12.45
CA ASN A 239 -25.12 -20.04 12.46
C ASN A 239 -23.98 -21.08 12.48
N ARG A 240 -24.17 -22.18 13.22
CA ARG A 240 -23.22 -23.29 13.37
C ARG A 240 -22.61 -23.77 12.04
N GLN A 241 -23.40 -23.80 10.96
CA GLN A 241 -22.97 -24.21 9.62
C GLN A 241 -21.86 -23.35 9.00
N LYS A 242 -21.63 -22.15 9.52
CA LYS A 242 -20.59 -21.22 9.03
C LYS A 242 -19.34 -21.19 9.92
N LEU A 243 -19.30 -22.00 10.99
CA LEU A 243 -18.17 -22.05 11.94
C LEU A 243 -17.18 -23.17 11.57
N GLU A 244 -16.75 -23.20 10.30
CA GLU A 244 -15.88 -24.27 9.76
C GLU A 244 -14.39 -23.88 9.73
N SER A 245 -14.04 -22.63 10.06
CA SER A 245 -12.66 -22.17 10.06
C SER A 245 -12.25 -21.61 11.43
N LEU A 246 -10.95 -21.70 11.74
CA LEU A 246 -10.39 -21.11 12.96
C LEU A 246 -10.72 -19.62 13.06
N PHE A 247 -10.71 -18.89 11.93
CA PHE A 247 -11.07 -17.48 11.89
C PHE A 247 -12.54 -17.24 12.26
N ALA A 248 -13.47 -18.01 11.66
CA ALA A 248 -14.90 -17.89 11.95
C ALA A 248 -15.23 -18.23 13.41
N VAL A 249 -14.54 -19.21 13.99
CA VAL A 249 -14.69 -19.55 15.42
C VAL A 249 -14.17 -18.41 16.31
N SER A 250 -13.02 -17.82 15.99
CA SER A 250 -12.46 -16.69 16.75
C SER A 250 -13.37 -15.45 16.66
N GLU A 251 -13.87 -15.12 15.47
CA GLU A 251 -14.82 -14.02 15.26
C GLU A 251 -16.11 -14.25 16.07
N GLN A 252 -16.66 -15.46 16.05
CA GLN A 252 -17.86 -15.79 16.82
C GLN A 252 -17.62 -15.68 18.34
N THR A 253 -16.44 -16.06 18.82
CA THR A 253 -16.09 -15.93 20.26
C THR A 253 -16.08 -14.47 20.69
N ILE A 254 -15.51 -13.59 19.87
CA ILE A 254 -15.54 -12.13 20.09
C ILE A 254 -16.99 -11.62 20.05
N ASN A 255 -17.78 -12.04 19.04
CA ASN A 255 -19.19 -11.64 18.90
C ASN A 255 -20.04 -12.00 20.13
N ILE A 256 -19.79 -13.14 20.77
CA ILE A 256 -20.51 -13.55 22.00
C ILE A 256 -20.26 -12.53 23.12
N ALA A 257 -19.03 -12.08 23.33
CA ALA A 257 -18.69 -11.07 24.32
C ALA A 257 -19.35 -9.71 24.00
N VAL A 258 -19.24 -9.29 22.72
CA VAL A 258 -19.87 -8.06 22.19
C VAL A 258 -21.39 -8.06 22.45
N GLN A 259 -22.09 -9.17 22.13
CA GLN A 259 -23.54 -9.29 22.27
C GLN A 259 -23.99 -9.23 23.75
N LYS A 260 -23.20 -9.83 24.65
CA LYS A 260 -23.53 -9.84 26.10
C LYS A 260 -23.51 -8.42 26.69
N ASP A 261 -22.45 -7.65 26.44
CA ASP A 261 -22.37 -6.26 26.89
C ASP A 261 -23.46 -5.39 26.25
N MET A 262 -23.64 -5.53 24.95
CA MET A 262 -24.63 -4.75 24.21
C MET A 262 -26.04 -4.94 24.74
N GLN A 263 -26.46 -6.19 25.05
CA GLN A 263 -27.78 -6.46 25.63
C GLN A 263 -27.91 -5.79 27.02
N ALA A 264 -26.87 -5.83 27.85
CA ALA A 264 -26.85 -5.16 29.13
C ALA A 264 -27.01 -3.65 28.98
N GLN A 265 -26.33 -3.03 28.04
CA GLN A 265 -26.43 -1.60 27.75
C GLN A 265 -27.81 -1.23 27.21
N ILE A 266 -28.37 -1.97 26.26
CA ILE A 266 -29.73 -1.74 25.71
C ILE A 266 -30.78 -1.84 26.81
N ALA A 267 -30.63 -2.75 27.78
CA ALA A 267 -31.58 -2.89 28.89
C ALA A 267 -31.63 -1.62 29.79
N THR A 268 -30.66 -0.71 29.70
CA THR A 268 -30.67 0.57 30.44
C THR A 268 -31.46 1.68 29.74
N LEU A 269 -31.92 1.46 28.50
CA LEU A 269 -32.71 2.44 27.76
C LEU A 269 -34.09 2.64 28.40
N THR A 270 -34.52 3.89 28.39
CA THR A 270 -35.83 4.33 28.90
C THR A 270 -36.82 4.55 27.75
N PRO A 271 -38.13 4.70 27.99
CA PRO A 271 -39.10 5.02 26.92
C PRO A 271 -38.85 6.36 26.21
N GLN A 272 -38.00 7.20 26.77
CA GLN A 272 -37.60 8.48 26.16
C GLN A 272 -36.46 8.27 25.13
N ASP A 273 -35.67 7.23 25.31
CA ASP A 273 -34.54 6.94 24.39
C ASP A 273 -35.03 6.33 23.09
N VAL A 274 -34.15 6.33 22.08
CA VAL A 274 -34.41 5.76 20.78
C VAL A 274 -33.34 4.76 20.42
N LEU A 275 -33.74 3.51 20.15
CA LEU A 275 -32.83 2.48 19.63
C LEU A 275 -33.09 2.30 18.13
N ILE A 276 -32.06 2.48 17.34
CA ILE A 276 -32.09 2.26 15.88
C ILE A 276 -31.21 1.05 15.55
N THR A 277 -31.81 0.03 14.94
CA THR A 277 -31.09 -1.20 14.55
C THR A 277 -31.26 -1.43 13.05
N PRO A 278 -30.32 -1.01 12.19
CA PRO A 278 -30.39 -1.25 10.77
C PRO A 278 -30.32 -2.74 10.42
N GLU A 279 -31.20 -3.19 9.54
CA GLU A 279 -31.18 -4.55 8.99
C GLU A 279 -30.22 -4.64 7.81
N MET A 280 -29.13 -5.38 7.94
CA MET A 280 -28.04 -5.45 6.95
C MET A 280 -28.16 -6.62 5.96
N GLY A 281 -29.20 -7.47 6.09
CA GLY A 281 -29.39 -8.61 5.22
C GLY A 281 -28.17 -9.55 5.20
N LYS A 282 -27.59 -9.74 4.01
CA LYS A 282 -26.42 -10.61 3.81
C LYS A 282 -25.06 -9.89 3.95
N LEU A 283 -25.07 -8.58 4.17
CA LEU A 283 -23.84 -7.78 4.26
C LEU A 283 -23.06 -8.09 5.53
N SER A 284 -21.76 -8.33 5.39
CA SER A 284 -20.86 -8.70 6.47
C SER A 284 -20.07 -7.49 7.03
N SER A 285 -19.37 -7.70 8.14
CA SER A 285 -18.49 -6.70 8.76
C SER A 285 -17.25 -6.35 7.94
N THR A 286 -17.00 -7.06 6.83
CA THR A 286 -15.84 -6.87 5.94
C THR A 286 -16.18 -6.27 4.58
N ASP A 287 -17.46 -6.06 4.26
CA ASP A 287 -17.92 -5.65 2.93
C ASP A 287 -17.82 -4.12 2.71
N PHE A 288 -16.66 -3.52 2.97
CA PHE A 288 -16.46 -2.06 2.88
C PHE A 288 -16.81 -1.47 1.51
N LYS A 289 -16.70 -2.24 0.44
CA LYS A 289 -17.06 -1.81 -0.93
C LYS A 289 -18.55 -1.56 -1.11
N GLU A 290 -19.37 -2.12 -0.22
CA GLU A 290 -20.82 -2.00 -0.25
C GLU A 290 -21.35 -0.80 0.57
N ALA A 291 -20.53 0.24 0.71
CA ALA A 291 -20.80 1.41 1.54
C ALA A 291 -22.20 2.01 1.28
N SER A 292 -22.60 2.15 0.02
CA SER A 292 -23.91 2.71 -0.35
C SER A 292 -25.08 1.86 0.17
N GLN A 293 -24.95 0.53 0.20
CA GLN A 293 -25.99 -0.37 0.71
C GLN A 293 -26.14 -0.24 2.24
N PHE A 294 -25.02 -0.09 2.96
CA PHE A 294 -25.06 0.15 4.41
C PHE A 294 -25.70 1.49 4.73
N ILE A 295 -25.34 2.56 4.01
CA ILE A 295 -25.97 3.89 4.20
C ILE A 295 -27.49 3.81 3.99
N ALA A 296 -27.93 3.16 2.92
CA ALA A 296 -29.37 2.95 2.65
C ALA A 296 -30.08 2.16 3.75
N ALA A 297 -29.43 1.12 4.32
CA ALA A 297 -29.97 0.36 5.45
C ALA A 297 -30.10 1.24 6.71
N GLY A 298 -29.12 2.10 6.98
CA GLY A 298 -29.14 3.09 8.07
C GLY A 298 -30.28 4.09 7.91
N GLU A 299 -30.42 4.66 6.72
CA GLU A 299 -31.54 5.58 6.42
C GLU A 299 -32.90 4.92 6.62
N LYS A 300 -33.10 3.69 6.11
CA LYS A 300 -34.34 2.94 6.26
C LYS A 300 -34.71 2.74 7.73
N ALA A 301 -33.74 2.31 8.55
CA ALA A 301 -33.97 2.07 9.98
C ALA A 301 -34.28 3.36 10.76
N ALA A 302 -33.57 4.45 10.47
CA ALA A 302 -33.81 5.74 11.11
C ALA A 302 -35.18 6.33 10.68
N LYS A 303 -35.59 6.19 9.41
CA LYS A 303 -36.93 6.58 8.93
C LYS A 303 -38.03 5.80 9.63
N ALA A 304 -37.84 4.52 9.95
CA ALA A 304 -38.81 3.72 10.74
C ALA A 304 -38.98 4.26 12.16
N SER A 305 -37.96 4.91 12.72
CA SER A 305 -37.98 5.55 14.05
C SER A 305 -38.34 7.04 14.02
N LEU A 306 -38.72 7.59 12.85
CA LEU A 306 -38.90 9.03 12.63
C LEU A 306 -39.87 9.67 13.64
N LYS A 307 -40.98 9.01 13.95
CA LYS A 307 -41.99 9.50 14.94
C LYS A 307 -41.36 9.68 16.33
N GLN A 308 -40.42 8.82 16.71
CA GLN A 308 -39.71 8.93 17.99
C GLN A 308 -38.67 10.05 17.95
N LEU A 309 -37.92 10.16 16.84
CA LEU A 309 -36.92 11.17 16.64
C LEU A 309 -37.47 12.60 16.58
N GLN A 310 -38.66 12.76 15.96
CA GLN A 310 -39.34 14.06 15.87
C GLN A 310 -39.68 14.69 17.22
N ARG A 311 -39.72 13.92 18.31
CA ARG A 311 -39.90 14.48 19.68
C ARG A 311 -38.76 15.41 20.09
N TYR A 312 -37.59 15.26 19.46
CA TYR A 312 -36.37 16.02 19.74
C TYR A 312 -36.00 16.99 18.61
N ALA A 313 -36.83 17.09 17.58
CA ALA A 313 -36.62 18.01 16.47
C ALA A 313 -36.71 19.46 16.93
N LEU A 314 -35.82 20.28 16.45
CA LEU A 314 -35.82 21.73 16.62
C LEU A 314 -36.69 22.42 15.57
N SER A 315 -37.10 23.65 15.86
CA SER A 315 -37.60 24.54 14.82
C SER A 315 -36.53 24.81 13.80
N GLU A 316 -36.89 25.23 12.59
CA GLU A 316 -35.92 25.62 11.55
C GLU A 316 -34.89 26.63 12.08
N THR A 317 -35.39 27.68 12.75
CA THR A 317 -34.54 28.75 13.28
C THR A 317 -33.57 28.24 14.35
N ASP A 318 -34.05 27.40 15.28
CA ASP A 318 -33.21 26.88 16.38
C ASP A 318 -32.20 25.86 15.83
N TYR A 319 -32.58 25.09 14.82
CA TYR A 319 -31.65 24.13 14.20
C TYR A 319 -30.53 24.85 13.43
N GLN A 320 -30.86 25.92 12.70
CA GLN A 320 -29.88 26.76 12.05
C GLN A 320 -28.93 27.43 13.06
N ALA A 321 -29.46 27.91 14.21
CA ALA A 321 -28.63 28.48 15.27
C ALA A 321 -27.67 27.40 15.85
N TRP A 322 -28.14 26.19 16.09
CA TRP A 322 -27.33 25.07 16.53
C TRP A 322 -26.22 24.71 15.49
N GLN A 323 -26.59 24.63 14.21
CA GLN A 323 -25.59 24.42 13.14
C GLN A 323 -24.56 25.53 13.09
N GLN A 324 -24.99 26.80 13.23
CA GLN A 324 -24.09 27.95 13.26
C GLN A 324 -23.09 27.85 14.43
N GLN A 325 -23.56 27.42 15.59
CA GLN A 325 -22.70 27.21 16.76
C GLN A 325 -21.61 26.15 16.48
N ILE A 326 -21.96 25.03 15.81
CA ILE A 326 -20.99 24.02 15.41
C ILE A 326 -19.98 24.63 14.41
N GLN A 327 -20.45 25.37 13.41
CA GLN A 327 -19.56 25.98 12.43
C GLN A 327 -18.57 27.00 13.03
N THR A 328 -19.01 27.76 14.03
CA THR A 328 -18.15 28.74 14.72
C THR A 328 -17.08 28.07 15.59
N ARG A 329 -17.35 26.86 16.08
CA ARG A 329 -16.39 26.07 16.87
C ARG A 329 -15.45 25.24 16.01
N LYS A 330 -15.65 25.17 14.68
CA LYS A 330 -14.72 24.47 13.78
C LYS A 330 -13.34 25.10 13.81
N PHE A 331 -12.35 24.23 13.82
CA PHE A 331 -10.96 24.64 13.69
C PHE A 331 -10.71 25.26 12.30
N LYS A 332 -10.13 26.44 12.29
CA LYS A 332 -9.68 27.09 11.08
C LYS A 332 -8.19 26.83 10.89
N HIS A 333 -7.82 26.27 9.76
CA HIS A 333 -6.42 26.11 9.41
C HIS A 333 -5.76 27.49 9.29
N LYS A 334 -4.68 27.69 10.05
CA LYS A 334 -3.86 28.90 10.02
C LYS A 334 -2.61 28.67 9.17
N PRO A 335 -1.93 29.73 8.68
CA PRO A 335 -0.68 29.58 7.95
C PRO A 335 0.39 28.82 8.75
N ILE A 336 1.20 28.02 8.08
CA ILE A 336 2.26 27.24 8.71
C ILE A 336 3.45 28.13 9.09
N SER A 337 3.76 28.22 10.38
CA SER A 337 4.94 28.96 10.88
C SER A 337 6.23 28.19 10.66
N LYS A 338 6.20 26.87 10.91
CA LYS A 338 7.36 25.99 10.93
C LYS A 338 6.95 24.55 10.68
N VAL A 339 7.84 23.77 10.08
CA VAL A 339 7.75 22.31 9.97
C VAL A 339 8.78 21.68 10.90
N GLU A 340 8.34 20.85 11.82
CA GLU A 340 9.17 20.02 12.69
C GLU A 340 9.04 18.53 12.33
N ILE A 341 10.13 17.78 12.48
CA ILE A 341 10.13 16.32 12.34
C ILE A 341 10.62 15.75 13.68
N THR A 342 9.82 14.90 14.28
CA THR A 342 10.09 14.32 15.61
C THR A 342 9.92 12.81 15.58
N GLY A 343 10.77 12.07 16.34
CA GLY A 343 10.68 10.60 16.42
C GLY A 343 11.47 9.87 15.32
N SER A 344 12.32 10.60 14.58
CA SER A 344 13.28 9.99 13.66
C SER A 344 14.58 9.70 14.39
N HIS A 345 15.07 8.45 14.31
CA HIS A 345 16.29 7.99 14.98
C HIS A 345 17.46 7.79 14.01
N TRP A 346 17.20 7.10 12.91
CA TRP A 346 18.23 6.77 11.90
C TRP A 346 17.94 7.38 10.53
N VAL A 347 16.68 7.74 10.24
CA VAL A 347 16.31 8.47 9.01
C VAL A 347 16.59 9.96 9.19
N SER A 348 17.30 10.57 8.25
CA SER A 348 17.66 12.00 8.32
C SER A 348 16.43 12.91 8.25
N PRO A 349 16.16 13.74 9.28
CA PRO A 349 15.08 14.73 9.24
C PRO A 349 15.22 15.75 8.09
N GLN A 350 16.46 16.06 7.68
CA GLN A 350 16.73 16.98 6.58
C GLN A 350 16.27 16.41 5.25
N VAL A 351 16.52 15.10 5.01
CA VAL A 351 16.01 14.40 3.82
C VAL A 351 14.48 14.37 3.83
N LEU A 352 13.85 14.02 4.96
CA LEU A 352 12.40 14.03 5.06
C LEU A 352 11.82 15.40 4.77
N LYS A 353 12.43 16.45 5.32
CA LYS A 353 11.99 17.83 5.10
C LYS A 353 12.11 18.27 3.64
N SER A 354 13.15 17.83 2.93
CA SER A 354 13.33 18.15 1.50
C SER A 354 12.28 17.51 0.59
N LEU A 355 11.62 16.44 1.05
CA LEU A 355 10.57 15.73 0.31
C LEU A 355 9.15 16.27 0.57
N LEU A 356 8.99 17.15 1.58
CA LEU A 356 7.70 17.75 1.93
C LEU A 356 7.41 18.96 1.06
N ALA A 357 6.27 18.94 0.37
CA ALA A 357 5.78 20.08 -0.43
C ALA A 357 4.96 21.05 0.45
N VAL A 358 5.55 21.55 1.54
CA VAL A 358 4.91 22.49 2.47
C VAL A 358 5.69 23.79 2.49
N LYS A 359 5.00 24.91 2.30
CA LYS A 359 5.59 26.25 2.31
C LYS A 359 5.26 26.99 3.60
N LYS A 360 6.29 27.57 4.20
CA LYS A 360 6.12 28.46 5.35
C LYS A 360 5.32 29.70 4.96
N GLY A 361 4.34 30.08 5.80
CA GLY A 361 3.49 31.26 5.59
C GLY A 361 2.22 30.98 4.78
N GLU A 362 2.06 29.78 4.20
CA GLU A 362 0.85 29.38 3.50
C GLU A 362 -0.05 28.50 4.41
N VAL A 363 -1.35 28.54 4.16
CA VAL A 363 -2.29 27.59 4.77
C VAL A 363 -2.01 26.19 4.23
N LEU A 364 -2.03 25.18 5.09
CA LEU A 364 -1.73 23.82 4.71
C LEU A 364 -2.68 23.29 3.63
N ASP A 365 -2.11 22.91 2.49
CA ASP A 365 -2.79 22.06 1.51
C ASP A 365 -2.65 20.60 1.95
N GLN A 366 -3.75 20.05 2.46
CA GLN A 366 -3.76 18.67 2.94
C GLN A 366 -3.49 17.64 1.84
N ALA A 367 -3.96 17.90 0.61
CA ALA A 367 -3.74 16.97 -0.50
C ALA A 367 -2.26 16.90 -0.88
N GLN A 368 -1.58 18.05 -0.94
CA GLN A 368 -0.14 18.11 -1.19
C GLN A 368 0.68 17.49 -0.06
N LEU A 369 0.25 17.69 1.20
CA LEU A 369 0.91 17.06 2.35
C LEU A 369 0.78 15.54 2.28
N HIS A 370 -0.42 15.01 2.00
CA HIS A 370 -0.64 13.57 1.88
C HIS A 370 0.18 12.96 0.75
N ASP A 371 0.22 13.58 -0.43
CA ASP A 371 1.08 13.12 -1.54
C ASP A 371 2.57 13.10 -1.15
N SER A 372 3.02 14.08 -0.37
CA SER A 372 4.39 14.11 0.16
C SER A 372 4.65 13.00 1.19
N ILE A 373 3.70 12.78 2.09
CA ILE A 373 3.76 11.71 3.09
C ILE A 373 3.78 10.34 2.42
N ASP A 374 2.96 10.13 1.39
CA ASP A 374 2.92 8.88 0.62
C ASP A 374 4.25 8.60 -0.08
N LYS A 375 4.89 9.62 -0.66
CA LYS A 375 6.24 9.51 -1.25
C LYS A 375 7.30 9.13 -0.21
N ILE A 376 7.22 9.71 0.98
CA ILE A 376 8.13 9.37 2.08
C ILE A 376 7.86 7.93 2.55
N TYR A 377 6.60 7.56 2.73
CA TYR A 377 6.21 6.21 3.14
C TYR A 377 6.63 5.14 2.12
N ALA A 378 6.51 5.46 0.82
CA ALA A 378 6.89 4.57 -0.28
C ALA A 378 8.40 4.24 -0.33
N ARG A 379 9.26 4.94 0.41
CA ARG A 379 10.67 4.57 0.59
C ARG A 379 10.84 3.24 1.34
N GLY A 380 9.83 2.83 2.13
CA GLY A 380 9.82 1.55 2.84
C GLY A 380 10.54 1.54 4.19
N ASP A 381 10.91 2.70 4.72
CA ASP A 381 11.65 2.85 5.98
C ASP A 381 10.72 2.92 7.21
N PHE A 382 9.43 3.17 7.01
CA PHE A 382 8.47 3.51 8.06
C PHE A 382 7.36 2.47 8.21
N VAL A 383 6.86 2.34 9.44
CA VAL A 383 5.61 1.64 9.77
C VAL A 383 4.41 2.55 9.47
N ARG A 384 4.54 3.84 9.79
CA ARG A 384 3.57 4.89 9.48
C ARG A 384 4.22 6.26 9.56
N ILE A 385 3.59 7.25 8.94
CA ILE A 385 3.96 8.65 9.08
C ILE A 385 2.70 9.40 9.50
N GLY A 386 2.72 10.00 10.68
CA GLY A 386 1.69 10.87 11.17
C GLY A 386 2.06 12.34 11.03
N TYR A 387 1.09 13.21 11.23
CA TYR A 387 1.34 14.64 11.42
C TYR A 387 0.35 15.24 12.41
N GLN A 388 0.72 16.35 13.01
CA GLN A 388 -0.08 17.13 13.93
C GLN A 388 -0.04 18.60 13.52
N LEU A 389 -1.18 19.26 13.61
CA LEU A 389 -1.27 20.72 13.47
C LEU A 389 -1.46 21.31 14.87
N LEU A 390 -0.38 21.84 15.42
CA LEU A 390 -0.37 22.47 16.74
C LEU A 390 -0.71 23.95 16.59
N PRO A 391 -1.74 24.44 17.29
CA PRO A 391 -2.12 25.84 17.18
C PRO A 391 -1.08 26.76 17.86
N GLU A 392 -0.68 27.80 17.15
CA GLU A 392 0.04 28.97 17.69
C GLU A 392 -0.87 30.21 17.63
N ALA A 393 -0.49 31.32 18.23
CA ALA A 393 -1.36 32.50 18.34
C ALA A 393 -2.00 32.90 16.97
N GLN A 394 -1.21 33.08 15.92
CA GLN A 394 -1.69 33.45 14.58
C GLN A 394 -1.35 32.43 13.48
N ASN A 395 -0.61 31.40 13.80
CA ASN A 395 -0.09 30.40 12.89
C ASN A 395 -0.38 28.97 13.40
N SER A 396 0.09 27.98 12.65
CA SER A 396 0.14 26.59 13.09
C SER A 396 1.56 26.03 12.92
N LEU A 397 2.00 25.24 13.88
CA LEU A 397 3.19 24.40 13.74
C LEU A 397 2.78 23.08 13.12
N LEU A 398 3.37 22.70 11.98
CA LEU A 398 3.22 21.36 11.42
C LEU A 398 4.31 20.46 11.98
N ARG A 399 3.92 19.45 12.76
CA ARG A 399 4.81 18.41 13.28
C ARG A 399 4.58 17.11 12.51
N ILE A 400 5.62 16.60 11.85
CA ILE A 400 5.62 15.31 11.17
C ILE A 400 6.20 14.27 12.14
N ILE A 401 5.52 13.14 12.28
CA ILE A 401 5.84 12.07 13.24
C ILE A 401 6.03 10.76 12.48
N PRO A 402 7.21 10.52 11.89
CA PRO A 402 7.54 9.24 11.30
C PRO A 402 7.73 8.19 12.41
N VAL A 403 7.16 7.02 12.22
CA VAL A 403 7.42 5.83 13.04
C VAL A 403 8.25 4.88 12.20
N GLU A 404 9.52 4.78 12.50
CA GLU A 404 10.47 3.93 11.80
C GLU A 404 10.20 2.45 12.06
N LYS A 405 10.58 1.57 11.13
CA LYS A 405 10.59 0.12 11.36
C LYS A 405 11.59 -0.24 12.46
N ASP A 406 11.44 -1.40 13.08
CA ASP A 406 12.26 -1.85 14.22
C ASP A 406 13.74 -2.11 13.85
N GLY A 407 14.18 -1.77 12.66
CA GLY A 407 15.56 -1.87 12.19
C GLY A 407 15.75 -1.29 10.80
N ARG A 408 17.00 -1.11 10.41
CA ARG A 408 17.42 -0.63 9.08
C ARG A 408 18.01 -1.73 8.20
N ASP A 409 18.02 -2.96 8.71
CA ASP A 409 18.48 -4.14 7.99
C ASP A 409 17.30 -4.93 7.49
N PHE A 410 17.33 -5.29 6.23
CA PHE A 410 16.25 -5.99 5.56
C PHE A 410 16.79 -7.21 4.83
N ALA A 411 16.08 -8.33 4.95
CA ALA A 411 16.36 -9.52 4.18
C ALA A 411 15.18 -9.88 3.28
N ARG A 412 15.49 -10.41 2.12
CA ARG A 412 14.53 -10.99 1.18
C ARG A 412 15.03 -12.37 0.76
N ILE A 413 14.13 -13.28 0.54
CA ILE A 413 14.41 -14.60 0.00
C ILE A 413 13.51 -14.86 -1.19
N GLY A 414 13.92 -15.75 -2.06
CA GLY A 414 13.15 -16.09 -3.23
C GLY A 414 13.57 -17.44 -3.80
N LEU A 415 12.74 -17.97 -4.66
CA LEU A 415 12.94 -19.23 -5.34
C LEU A 415 12.54 -19.07 -6.80
N ASN A 416 13.41 -19.48 -7.71
CA ASN A 416 13.06 -19.69 -9.10
C ASN A 416 13.09 -21.19 -9.43
N LEU A 417 12.14 -21.62 -10.22
CA LEU A 417 12.05 -22.99 -10.73
C LEU A 417 11.67 -22.91 -12.19
N HIS A 418 12.32 -23.73 -12.99
CA HIS A 418 11.98 -23.89 -14.40
C HIS A 418 12.08 -25.36 -14.80
N THR A 419 11.14 -25.83 -15.61
CA THR A 419 11.23 -27.12 -16.30
C THR A 419 10.52 -27.07 -17.64
N ASP A 420 11.12 -27.72 -18.64
CA ASP A 420 10.51 -27.91 -19.97
C ASP A 420 9.87 -29.30 -20.11
N PHE A 421 9.72 -30.04 -19.00
CA PHE A 421 9.19 -31.41 -18.92
C PHE A 421 9.91 -32.43 -19.83
N ALA A 422 11.01 -32.05 -20.46
CA ALA A 422 11.84 -32.94 -21.25
C ALA A 422 13.17 -33.22 -20.54
N ASN A 423 14.19 -32.44 -20.78
CA ASN A 423 15.53 -32.71 -20.24
C ASN A 423 16.13 -31.52 -19.49
N ASN A 424 15.39 -30.40 -19.35
CA ASN A 424 15.91 -29.21 -18.73
C ASN A 424 15.03 -28.81 -17.53
N SER A 425 15.57 -28.98 -16.34
CA SER A 425 14.96 -28.54 -15.09
C SER A 425 16.00 -27.81 -14.27
N SER A 426 15.65 -26.65 -13.79
CA SER A 426 16.54 -25.79 -13.00
C SER A 426 15.86 -25.24 -11.77
N PHE A 427 16.66 -24.92 -10.77
CA PHE A 427 16.21 -24.19 -9.59
C PHE A 427 17.26 -23.17 -9.18
N GLY A 428 16.81 -22.13 -8.50
CA GLY A 428 17.66 -21.14 -7.88
C GLY A 428 17.07 -20.64 -6.58
N LEU A 429 17.87 -20.60 -5.52
CA LEU A 429 17.54 -19.96 -4.26
C LEU A 429 18.18 -18.58 -4.26
N VAL A 430 17.39 -17.53 -4.12
CA VAL A 430 17.85 -16.14 -4.09
C VAL A 430 17.73 -15.59 -2.68
N ALA A 431 18.76 -14.91 -2.21
CA ALA A 431 18.77 -14.21 -0.94
C ALA A 431 19.36 -12.80 -1.12
N GLY A 432 18.66 -11.81 -0.61
CA GLY A 432 19.06 -10.41 -0.64
C GLY A 432 19.15 -9.83 0.75
N LEU A 433 20.20 -9.03 1.00
CA LEU A 433 20.38 -8.24 2.21
C LEU A 433 20.49 -6.77 1.83
N ARG A 434 19.86 -5.90 2.61
CA ARG A 434 19.97 -4.45 2.45
C ARG A 434 20.09 -3.78 3.81
N ARG A 435 21.07 -2.89 3.95
CA ARG A 435 21.20 -1.97 5.08
C ARG A 435 21.01 -0.56 4.58
N SER A 436 19.94 0.08 5.05
CA SER A 436 19.57 1.46 4.69
C SER A 436 20.18 2.46 5.67
N TRP A 437 20.29 3.72 5.23
CA TRP A 437 20.70 4.85 6.06
C TRP A 437 22.08 4.69 6.71
N LEU A 438 23.09 4.33 5.92
CA LEU A 438 24.48 4.28 6.38
C LEU A 438 25.01 5.66 6.77
N ASN A 439 24.43 6.72 6.20
CA ASN A 439 24.76 8.11 6.51
C ASN A 439 23.51 9.01 6.37
N GLN A 440 23.68 10.30 6.66
CA GLN A 440 22.62 11.29 6.66
C GLN A 440 22.01 11.60 5.28
N LEU A 441 22.66 11.24 4.18
CA LEU A 441 22.11 11.35 2.83
C LEU A 441 21.26 10.12 2.42
N GLY A 442 21.20 9.10 3.27
CA GLY A 442 20.45 7.88 3.01
C GLY A 442 21.19 6.89 2.12
N ALA A 443 22.51 6.77 2.30
CA ALA A 443 23.28 5.73 1.62
C ALA A 443 22.81 4.34 2.03
N GLU A 444 22.84 3.39 1.06
CA GLU A 444 22.39 2.01 1.26
C GLU A 444 23.44 1.03 0.75
N TRP A 445 23.71 0.01 1.54
CA TRP A 445 24.42 -1.16 1.09
C TRP A 445 23.46 -2.29 0.79
N GLN A 446 23.67 -2.96 -0.34
CA GLN A 446 22.91 -4.16 -0.68
C GLN A 446 23.86 -5.27 -1.13
N ALA A 447 23.48 -6.49 -0.82
CA ALA A 447 24.13 -7.70 -1.31
C ALA A 447 23.05 -8.72 -1.70
N GLU A 448 23.29 -9.43 -2.80
CA GLU A 448 22.41 -10.46 -3.31
C GLU A 448 23.22 -11.67 -3.73
N GLY A 449 22.75 -12.84 -3.34
CA GLY A 449 23.31 -14.12 -3.73
C GLY A 449 22.24 -15.02 -4.33
N GLU A 450 22.62 -15.75 -5.36
CA GLU A 450 21.82 -16.80 -5.96
C GLU A 450 22.64 -18.11 -5.98
N LEU A 451 21.99 -19.20 -5.59
CA LEU A 451 22.57 -20.54 -5.54
C LEU A 451 21.62 -21.51 -6.27
N GLY A 452 22.17 -22.20 -7.24
CA GLY A 452 21.42 -23.16 -8.03
C GLY A 452 22.10 -23.41 -9.36
N GLU A 453 21.32 -23.43 -10.40
CA GLU A 453 21.83 -23.52 -11.77
C GLU A 453 22.64 -22.27 -12.14
N THR A 454 22.10 -21.10 -11.89
CA THR A 454 22.85 -19.84 -11.86
C THR A 454 23.48 -19.66 -10.46
N ARG A 455 24.71 -19.17 -10.43
CA ARG A 455 25.40 -18.83 -9.20
C ARG A 455 25.85 -17.41 -9.28
N SER A 456 25.35 -16.56 -8.41
CA SER A 456 25.70 -15.15 -8.45
C SER A 456 25.94 -14.58 -7.04
N LEU A 457 26.80 -13.59 -6.98
CA LEU A 457 26.96 -12.69 -5.87
C LEU A 457 27.12 -11.28 -6.43
N TYR A 458 26.26 -10.40 -6.02
CA TYR A 458 26.29 -8.98 -6.36
C TYR A 458 26.28 -8.14 -5.08
N THR A 459 27.08 -7.10 -5.02
CA THR A 459 27.01 -6.11 -3.93
C THR A 459 27.19 -4.71 -4.49
N GLU A 460 26.44 -3.76 -3.95
CA GLU A 460 26.44 -2.35 -4.35
C GLU A 460 26.36 -1.46 -3.11
N LEU A 461 27.14 -0.39 -3.09
CA LEU A 461 26.97 0.72 -2.17
C LEU A 461 26.33 1.89 -2.92
N TYR A 462 25.05 2.10 -2.74
CA TYR A 462 24.31 3.21 -3.33
C TYR A 462 24.46 4.46 -2.46
N GLN A 463 25.14 5.49 -2.96
CA GLN A 463 25.44 6.72 -2.25
C GLN A 463 24.76 7.92 -2.93
N PRO A 464 23.62 8.41 -2.42
CA PRO A 464 23.08 9.71 -2.85
C PRO A 464 24.08 10.83 -2.56
N THR A 465 24.16 11.80 -3.48
CA THR A 465 25.08 12.94 -3.35
C THR A 465 24.38 14.22 -2.94
N VAL A 466 23.05 14.25 -3.02
CA VAL A 466 22.17 15.37 -2.66
C VAL A 466 21.01 14.91 -1.78
N LEU A 467 20.45 15.81 -0.96
CA LEU A 467 19.39 15.50 0.03
C LEU A 467 18.11 14.90 -0.60
N ASN A 468 17.71 15.38 -1.76
CA ASN A 468 16.54 14.85 -2.46
C ASN A 468 16.79 13.51 -3.16
N GLY A 469 18.05 13.02 -3.18
CA GLY A 469 18.43 11.74 -3.76
C GLY A 469 18.43 11.67 -5.28
N GLU A 470 18.39 12.83 -5.97
CA GLU A 470 18.35 12.86 -7.45
C GLU A 470 19.61 12.32 -8.11
N PHE A 471 20.78 12.55 -7.49
CA PHE A 471 22.07 12.10 -8.01
C PHE A 471 22.73 11.13 -7.05
N PHE A 472 23.44 10.15 -7.60
CA PHE A 472 24.12 9.13 -6.79
C PHE A 472 25.40 8.64 -7.45
N VAL A 473 26.25 8.01 -6.65
CA VAL A 473 27.41 7.20 -7.06
C VAL A 473 27.21 5.81 -6.46
N ALA A 474 27.48 4.76 -7.24
CA ALA A 474 27.25 3.39 -6.81
C ALA A 474 28.39 2.47 -7.25
N PRO A 475 29.47 2.30 -6.45
CA PRO A 475 30.42 1.23 -6.66
C PRO A 475 29.77 -0.14 -6.42
N TRP A 476 30.14 -1.12 -7.25
CA TRP A 476 29.60 -2.47 -7.18
C TRP A 476 30.65 -3.53 -7.48
N LEU A 477 30.40 -4.74 -6.97
CA LEU A 477 31.17 -5.96 -7.29
C LEU A 477 30.17 -7.06 -7.72
N LYS A 478 30.59 -7.91 -8.65
CA LYS A 478 29.77 -8.99 -9.20
C LYS A 478 30.61 -10.25 -9.46
N ILE A 479 30.02 -11.38 -9.07
CA ILE A 479 30.36 -12.71 -9.56
C ILE A 479 29.08 -13.27 -10.11
N HIS A 480 29.06 -13.66 -11.39
CA HIS A 480 27.88 -14.23 -12.03
C HIS A 480 28.31 -15.38 -12.94
N ASP A 481 27.75 -16.54 -12.71
CA ASP A 481 28.09 -17.80 -13.39
C ASP A 481 26.79 -18.45 -13.85
N GLU A 482 26.52 -18.38 -15.15
CA GLU A 482 25.28 -18.86 -15.78
C GLU A 482 25.54 -19.98 -16.78
N PRO A 483 24.61 -20.93 -16.93
CA PRO A 483 24.66 -21.92 -18.00
C PRO A 483 24.16 -21.33 -19.33
N ARG A 484 24.73 -21.83 -20.43
CA ARG A 484 24.26 -21.61 -21.79
C ARG A 484 24.09 -22.94 -22.48
N ASP A 485 22.88 -23.27 -22.84
CA ASP A 485 22.57 -24.53 -23.49
C ASP A 485 23.09 -24.53 -24.94
N ILE A 486 23.62 -25.66 -25.39
CA ILE A 486 23.93 -25.96 -26.76
C ILE A 486 22.84 -26.90 -27.26
N VAL A 487 22.10 -26.43 -28.24
CA VAL A 487 20.97 -27.16 -28.83
C VAL A 487 21.36 -27.65 -30.24
N SER A 488 21.14 -28.94 -30.52
CA SER A 488 21.27 -29.54 -31.83
C SER A 488 20.07 -30.45 -32.06
N ASP A 489 19.52 -30.42 -33.29
CA ASP A 489 18.33 -31.22 -33.66
C ASP A 489 17.15 -31.05 -32.65
N HIS A 490 16.96 -29.82 -32.17
CA HIS A 490 15.92 -29.44 -31.21
C HIS A 490 16.07 -30.06 -29.80
N GLU A 491 17.23 -30.66 -29.48
CA GLU A 491 17.54 -31.20 -28.17
C GLU A 491 18.76 -30.49 -27.55
N THR A 492 18.74 -30.31 -26.24
CA THR A 492 19.90 -29.83 -25.51
C THR A 492 20.94 -30.92 -25.40
N THR A 493 22.03 -30.78 -26.16
CA THR A 493 23.11 -31.78 -26.30
C THR A 493 24.26 -31.52 -25.33
N ALA A 494 24.46 -30.27 -24.92
CA ALA A 494 25.51 -29.87 -23.98
C ALA A 494 25.17 -28.55 -23.30
N GLN A 495 25.96 -28.18 -22.28
CA GLN A 495 25.83 -26.92 -21.60
C GLN A 495 27.22 -26.30 -21.42
N ASN A 496 27.37 -25.06 -21.81
CA ASN A 496 28.51 -24.23 -21.52
C ASN A 496 28.22 -23.41 -20.24
N ARG A 497 29.25 -23.02 -19.55
CA ARG A 497 29.14 -22.04 -18.42
C ARG A 497 29.90 -20.78 -18.73
N VAL A 498 29.26 -19.64 -18.49
CA VAL A 498 29.84 -18.30 -18.66
C VAL A 498 29.91 -17.64 -17.29
N ARG A 499 31.13 -17.21 -16.91
CA ARG A 499 31.40 -16.54 -15.64
C ARG A 499 31.93 -15.14 -15.85
N HIS A 500 31.27 -14.16 -15.24
CA HIS A 500 31.73 -12.78 -15.11
C HIS A 500 32.17 -12.52 -13.67
N THR A 501 33.36 -11.99 -13.48
CA THR A 501 33.88 -11.61 -12.14
C THR A 501 34.54 -10.25 -12.23
N GLY A 502 34.09 -9.29 -11.48
CA GLY A 502 34.67 -7.95 -11.51
C GLY A 502 33.85 -6.92 -10.76
N GLY A 503 34.05 -5.67 -11.09
CA GLY A 503 33.38 -4.56 -10.46
C GLY A 503 33.36 -3.30 -11.31
N GLY A 504 32.73 -2.28 -10.80
CA GLY A 504 32.62 -1.00 -11.47
C GLY A 504 32.09 0.09 -10.57
N VAL A 505 31.98 1.26 -11.14
CA VAL A 505 31.38 2.42 -10.50
C VAL A 505 30.35 3.02 -11.45
N ASP A 506 29.14 3.19 -10.93
CA ASP A 506 28.07 3.89 -11.63
C ASP A 506 27.92 5.30 -11.08
N ILE A 507 27.70 6.28 -11.95
CA ILE A 507 27.24 7.62 -11.62
C ILE A 507 25.88 7.76 -12.24
N GLY A 508 24.88 8.19 -11.48
CA GLY A 508 23.52 8.18 -12.01
C GLY A 508 22.63 9.30 -11.48
N SER A 509 21.49 9.40 -12.14
CA SER A 509 20.40 10.28 -11.75
C SER A 509 19.11 9.48 -11.66
N VAL A 510 18.35 9.69 -10.58
CA VAL A 510 17.01 9.16 -10.40
C VAL A 510 16.01 10.13 -11.01
N LEU A 511 15.22 9.66 -11.97
CA LEU A 511 14.13 10.39 -12.59
C LEU A 511 12.85 10.30 -11.72
N GLY A 512 12.98 10.65 -10.44
CA GLY A 512 11.92 10.58 -9.45
C GLY A 512 11.39 9.15 -9.26
N LYS A 513 10.09 8.95 -9.54
CA LYS A 513 9.41 7.65 -9.44
C LYS A 513 9.38 6.86 -10.76
N TRP A 514 9.92 7.42 -11.83
CA TRP A 514 9.75 6.87 -13.17
C TRP A 514 10.92 6.04 -13.66
N GLY A 515 12.11 6.27 -13.14
CA GLY A 515 13.27 5.55 -13.65
C GLY A 515 14.60 6.09 -13.13
N GLU A 516 15.66 5.63 -13.75
CA GLU A 516 17.03 6.11 -13.51
C GLU A 516 17.88 6.03 -14.78
N VAL A 517 18.91 6.85 -14.82
CA VAL A 517 19.98 6.78 -15.84
C VAL A 517 21.30 6.57 -15.10
N ARG A 518 22.13 5.63 -15.58
CA ARG A 518 23.46 5.31 -15.06
C ARG A 518 24.50 5.38 -16.16
N LEU A 519 25.60 6.00 -15.88
CA LEU A 519 26.86 5.89 -16.63
C LEU A 519 27.80 5.02 -15.80
N SER A 520 28.36 4.00 -16.42
CA SER A 520 29.18 2.99 -15.76
C SER A 520 30.59 2.99 -16.31
N VAL A 521 31.58 2.77 -15.45
CA VAL A 521 32.91 2.28 -15.83
C VAL A 521 33.13 0.98 -15.08
N SER A 522 33.54 -0.07 -15.78
CA SER A 522 33.70 -1.39 -15.17
C SER A 522 34.86 -2.17 -15.75
N GLU A 523 35.38 -3.05 -14.91
CA GLU A 523 36.40 -4.04 -15.24
C GLU A 523 35.96 -5.40 -14.77
N GLN A 524 35.89 -6.38 -15.68
CA GLN A 524 35.46 -7.73 -15.39
C GLN A 524 36.35 -8.74 -16.10
N ARG A 525 36.58 -9.89 -15.49
CA ARG A 525 37.12 -11.07 -16.15
C ARG A 525 35.97 -11.95 -16.59
N VAL A 526 35.88 -12.22 -17.88
CA VAL A 526 34.93 -13.12 -18.49
C VAL A 526 35.62 -14.44 -18.80
N LYS A 527 34.99 -15.56 -18.39
CA LYS A 527 35.50 -16.90 -18.66
C LYS A 527 34.32 -17.78 -19.09
N TRP A 528 34.48 -18.51 -20.16
CA TRP A 528 33.53 -19.57 -20.51
C TRP A 528 34.22 -20.92 -20.61
N SER A 529 33.49 -22.00 -20.30
CA SER A 529 33.98 -23.39 -20.30
C SER A 529 32.86 -24.33 -20.77
N SER A 530 33.21 -25.41 -21.43
CA SER A 530 32.25 -26.46 -21.82
C SER A 530 32.21 -27.58 -20.81
N SER A 531 31.02 -28.14 -20.60
CA SER A 531 30.78 -29.29 -19.69
C SER A 531 30.71 -30.63 -20.41
N LEU A 532 31.14 -30.75 -21.65
CA LEU A 532 31.17 -32.03 -22.38
C LEU A 532 32.15 -32.99 -21.71
N GLU A 533 31.64 -33.99 -20.97
CA GLU A 533 32.41 -34.94 -20.18
C GLU A 533 33.30 -35.88 -21.04
N ASN A 534 33.07 -36.03 -22.31
CA ASN A 534 33.76 -37.02 -23.17
C ASN A 534 34.61 -36.43 -24.31
N VAL A 535 34.67 -35.12 -24.48
CA VAL A 535 35.60 -34.49 -25.43
C VAL A 535 36.61 -33.71 -24.59
N LYS A 536 37.89 -34.07 -24.73
CA LYS A 536 39.01 -33.28 -24.16
C LYS A 536 38.70 -31.81 -24.38
N THR A 537 38.41 -31.14 -23.34
CA THR A 537 38.00 -29.75 -23.16
C THR A 537 38.27 -28.90 -24.39
N VAL A 538 37.24 -28.48 -25.13
CA VAL A 538 37.37 -27.28 -25.95
C VAL A 538 37.79 -26.22 -24.99
N ALA A 539 39.04 -25.75 -25.07
CA ALA A 539 39.63 -24.81 -24.15
C ALA A 539 38.73 -23.60 -24.14
N GLY A 540 38.05 -23.38 -22.99
CA GLY A 540 37.24 -22.20 -22.84
C GLY A 540 38.13 -20.95 -22.92
N GLU A 541 37.55 -19.86 -23.30
CA GLU A 541 38.25 -18.58 -23.43
C GLU A 541 38.15 -17.82 -22.11
N SER A 542 39.20 -17.11 -21.71
CA SER A 542 39.18 -16.15 -20.64
C SER A 542 39.78 -14.85 -21.12
N TYR A 543 39.09 -13.74 -20.95
CA TYR A 543 39.55 -12.41 -21.35
C TYR A 543 39.13 -11.36 -20.31
N GLN A 544 39.88 -10.26 -20.28
CA GLN A 544 39.55 -9.09 -19.50
C GLN A 544 38.67 -8.16 -20.36
N GLN A 545 37.60 -7.68 -19.73
CA GLN A 545 36.62 -6.77 -20.29
C GLN A 545 36.65 -5.50 -19.47
N THR A 546 37.19 -4.42 -20.02
CA THR A 546 37.22 -3.11 -19.41
C THR A 546 36.52 -2.13 -20.34
N GLY A 547 35.62 -1.31 -19.81
CA GLY A 547 34.86 -0.42 -20.66
C GLY A 547 33.88 0.48 -19.91
N TYR A 548 33.05 1.13 -20.71
CA TYR A 548 32.03 2.04 -20.21
C TYR A 548 30.65 1.69 -20.74
N GLY A 549 29.64 2.07 -20.00
CA GLY A 549 28.26 1.77 -20.36
C GLY A 549 27.28 2.89 -20.01
N LEU A 550 26.13 2.82 -20.63
CA LEU A 550 24.96 3.64 -20.35
C LEU A 550 23.76 2.73 -20.13
N LYS A 551 23.11 2.86 -18.98
CA LYS A 551 21.86 2.19 -18.68
C LYS A 551 20.78 3.21 -18.37
N ALA A 552 19.66 3.13 -19.05
CA ALA A 552 18.50 3.97 -18.79
C ALA A 552 17.25 3.10 -18.63
N ILE A 553 16.49 3.33 -17.56
CA ILE A 553 15.27 2.57 -17.30
C ILE A 553 14.14 3.55 -17.02
N PHE A 554 12.98 3.25 -17.60
CA PHE A 554 11.74 3.98 -17.40
C PHE A 554 10.62 2.99 -17.05
N ASP A 555 9.91 3.22 -15.93
CA ASP A 555 8.95 2.28 -15.38
C ASP A 555 7.69 2.96 -14.82
N GLN A 556 6.58 2.75 -15.53
CA GLN A 556 5.25 3.21 -15.13
C GLN A 556 4.22 2.07 -15.04
N LEU A 557 4.66 0.81 -15.05
CA LEU A 557 3.73 -0.31 -14.89
C LEU A 557 3.05 -0.25 -13.53
N ASP A 558 1.76 -0.54 -13.47
CA ASP A 558 0.98 -0.61 -12.23
C ASP A 558 1.25 -1.88 -11.41
N ASN A 559 1.70 -2.95 -12.07
CA ASN A 559 2.13 -4.20 -11.46
C ASN A 559 3.33 -4.75 -12.27
N PRO A 560 4.42 -5.22 -11.63
CA PRO A 560 5.59 -5.72 -12.34
C PRO A 560 5.38 -7.10 -12.97
N ARG A 561 4.47 -7.91 -12.42
CA ARG A 561 4.25 -9.32 -12.80
C ARG A 561 3.10 -9.49 -13.77
N PHE A 562 1.93 -8.91 -13.45
CA PHE A 562 0.71 -8.96 -14.26
C PHE A 562 0.18 -7.54 -14.48
N PRO A 563 0.90 -6.72 -15.28
CA PRO A 563 0.53 -5.33 -15.48
C PRO A 563 -0.78 -5.20 -16.27
N ARG A 564 -1.65 -4.31 -15.81
CA ARG A 564 -2.90 -3.96 -16.51
C ARG A 564 -2.77 -2.66 -17.31
N LYS A 565 -1.83 -1.80 -16.92
CA LYS A 565 -1.57 -0.51 -17.59
C LYS A 565 -0.15 -0.03 -17.36
N GLY A 566 0.30 0.85 -18.23
CA GLY A 566 1.59 1.51 -18.13
C GLY A 566 2.60 1.04 -19.16
N ASN A 567 3.77 1.65 -19.11
CA ASN A 567 4.91 1.36 -19.97
C ASN A 567 6.13 1.07 -19.10
N TRP A 568 7.01 0.24 -19.65
CA TRP A 568 8.35 0.01 -19.14
C TRP A 568 9.32 0.00 -20.31
N ALA A 569 10.49 0.61 -20.16
CA ALA A 569 11.52 0.60 -21.17
C ALA A 569 12.89 0.56 -20.52
N LYS A 570 13.83 -0.19 -21.13
CA LYS A 570 15.22 -0.29 -20.73
C LYS A 570 16.10 -0.13 -21.96
N LEU A 571 17.10 0.70 -21.84
CA LEU A 571 18.24 0.82 -22.74
C LEU A 571 19.47 0.38 -21.98
N ASP A 572 20.30 -0.47 -22.59
CA ASP A 572 21.59 -0.91 -22.08
C ASP A 572 22.61 -0.83 -23.21
N TYR A 573 23.62 0.01 -23.06
CA TYR A 573 24.74 0.15 -23.99
C TYR A 573 26.04 -0.13 -23.25
N PHE A 574 26.93 -0.89 -23.85
CA PHE A 574 28.27 -1.15 -23.33
C PHE A 574 29.30 -1.16 -24.43
N HIS A 575 30.49 -0.59 -24.19
CA HIS A 575 31.65 -0.64 -25.05
C HIS A 575 32.83 -1.16 -24.24
N ALA A 576 33.32 -2.33 -24.59
CA ALA A 576 34.60 -2.88 -24.14
C ALA A 576 35.72 -2.26 -24.99
N ASP A 577 36.57 -1.47 -24.38
CA ASP A 577 37.56 -0.62 -25.09
C ASP A 577 38.98 -1.10 -24.77
N GLN A 578 39.71 -1.49 -25.81
CA GLN A 578 41.14 -1.88 -25.69
C GLN A 578 42.00 -0.72 -25.15
N GLY A 579 41.66 0.53 -25.48
CA GLY A 579 42.34 1.70 -24.95
C GLY A 579 42.23 1.85 -23.43
N MET A 580 41.20 1.23 -22.82
CA MET A 580 40.99 1.15 -21.38
C MET A 580 41.56 -0.13 -20.73
N GLY A 581 42.20 -1.00 -21.52
CA GLY A 581 42.79 -2.26 -21.07
C GLY A 581 41.93 -3.50 -21.25
N SER A 582 40.90 -3.45 -22.08
CA SER A 582 40.14 -4.63 -22.47
C SER A 582 40.96 -5.49 -23.44
N ASP A 583 40.88 -6.83 -23.31
CA ASP A 583 41.52 -7.76 -24.27
C ASP A 583 40.82 -7.76 -25.64
N LYS A 584 39.54 -7.37 -25.65
CA LYS A 584 38.68 -7.34 -26.84
C LYS A 584 38.04 -5.96 -27.01
N ASP A 585 37.83 -5.56 -28.28
CA ASP A 585 37.11 -4.35 -28.64
C ASP A 585 35.78 -4.73 -29.24
N TYR A 586 34.70 -4.41 -28.58
CA TYR A 586 33.34 -4.65 -29.06
C TYR A 586 32.35 -3.74 -28.32
N GLN A 587 31.22 -3.56 -28.94
CA GLN A 587 30.14 -2.79 -28.35
C GLN A 587 28.80 -3.47 -28.58
N HIS A 588 27.83 -3.20 -27.71
CA HIS A 588 26.48 -3.62 -27.93
C HIS A 588 25.47 -2.62 -27.36
N ILE A 589 24.31 -2.64 -27.99
CA ILE A 589 23.12 -1.96 -27.48
C ILE A 589 21.99 -2.96 -27.35
N ASN A 590 21.23 -2.89 -26.26
CA ASN A 590 20.03 -3.67 -26.06
C ASN A 590 18.88 -2.76 -25.63
N ILE A 591 17.71 -2.93 -26.25
CA ILE A 591 16.49 -2.19 -25.96
C ILE A 591 15.42 -3.21 -25.62
N ASP A 592 14.71 -3.00 -24.49
CA ASP A 592 13.54 -3.77 -24.10
C ASP A 592 12.42 -2.77 -23.79
N TRP A 593 11.27 -2.97 -24.42
CA TRP A 593 10.09 -2.13 -24.25
C TRP A 593 8.87 -3.00 -24.00
N ARG A 594 8.05 -2.60 -23.04
CA ARG A 594 6.85 -3.32 -22.62
C ARG A 594 5.70 -2.34 -22.38
N ARG A 595 4.50 -2.73 -22.78
CA ARG A 595 3.29 -1.94 -22.60
C ARG A 595 2.11 -2.83 -22.26
N ALA A 596 1.39 -2.46 -21.19
CA ALA A 596 0.13 -3.09 -20.82
C ALA A 596 -1.04 -2.14 -21.12
N PHE A 597 -2.09 -2.71 -21.68
CA PHE A 597 -3.35 -2.02 -21.95
C PHE A 597 -4.52 -2.96 -21.60
N THR A 598 -5.43 -2.49 -20.76
CA THR A 598 -6.62 -3.26 -20.36
C THR A 598 -7.88 -2.63 -20.92
N TRP A 599 -8.67 -3.45 -21.59
CA TRP A 599 -10.02 -3.12 -22.01
C TRP A 599 -11.00 -4.09 -21.36
N GLN A 600 -11.93 -3.56 -20.56
CA GLN A 600 -12.82 -4.35 -19.68
C GLN A 600 -11.99 -5.30 -18.79
N ASN A 601 -12.10 -6.61 -19.00
CA ASN A 601 -11.43 -7.65 -18.21
C ASN A 601 -10.24 -8.30 -18.96
N TYR A 602 -9.92 -7.83 -20.17
CA TYR A 602 -8.86 -8.36 -20.99
C TYR A 602 -7.68 -7.41 -21.01
N THR A 603 -6.48 -7.92 -20.79
CA THR A 603 -5.24 -7.17 -20.87
C THR A 603 -4.42 -7.67 -22.06
N LEU A 604 -3.97 -6.73 -22.89
CA LEU A 604 -2.93 -6.98 -23.88
C LEU A 604 -1.60 -6.46 -23.33
N PHE A 605 -0.63 -7.35 -23.23
CA PHE A 605 0.73 -7.03 -22.82
C PHE A 605 1.68 -7.26 -24.00
N ALA A 606 2.12 -6.16 -24.59
CA ALA A 606 3.05 -6.14 -25.70
C ALA A 606 4.48 -5.97 -25.21
N THR A 607 5.41 -6.74 -25.77
CA THR A 607 6.85 -6.65 -25.52
C THR A 607 7.58 -6.54 -26.86
N GLY A 608 8.51 -5.61 -26.97
CA GLY A 608 9.46 -5.49 -28.07
C GLY A 608 10.88 -5.44 -27.51
N ARG A 609 11.73 -6.36 -27.97
CA ARG A 609 13.15 -6.41 -27.60
C ARG A 609 14.01 -6.39 -28.86
N GLY A 610 15.17 -5.77 -28.78
CA GLY A 610 16.13 -5.78 -29.88
C GLY A 610 17.51 -5.41 -29.40
N GLY A 611 18.51 -6.01 -29.99
CA GLY A 611 19.91 -5.74 -29.72
C GLY A 611 20.78 -5.82 -30.94
N SER A 612 21.88 -5.08 -30.91
CA SER A 612 22.85 -4.99 -31.97
C SER A 612 24.26 -4.86 -31.42
N SER A 613 25.19 -5.50 -32.09
CA SER A 613 26.63 -5.33 -31.88
C SER A 613 27.20 -4.07 -32.52
N LEU A 614 26.37 -3.25 -33.15
CA LEU A 614 26.74 -1.98 -33.80
C LEU A 614 27.91 -2.09 -34.77
N GLY A 615 28.04 -3.25 -35.46
CA GLY A 615 29.07 -3.51 -36.45
C GLY A 615 30.37 -4.13 -35.91
N THR A 616 30.35 -4.59 -34.64
CA THR A 616 31.43 -5.36 -34.05
C THR A 616 31.03 -6.83 -33.87
N THR A 617 31.98 -7.74 -33.76
CA THR A 617 31.70 -9.16 -33.49
C THR A 617 31.69 -9.37 -31.99
N LEU A 618 30.56 -9.82 -31.44
CA LEU A 618 30.45 -10.12 -30.00
C LEU A 618 31.20 -11.41 -29.65
N PRO A 619 31.98 -11.42 -28.55
CA PRO A 619 32.46 -12.66 -27.96
C PRO A 619 31.33 -13.60 -27.67
N TYR A 620 31.55 -14.91 -27.67
CA TYR A 620 30.53 -15.94 -27.37
C TYR A 620 29.76 -15.65 -26.09
N ALA A 621 30.46 -15.20 -25.05
CA ALA A 621 29.88 -14.87 -23.77
C ALA A 621 28.89 -13.69 -23.81
N GLU A 622 28.98 -12.83 -24.81
CA GLU A 622 28.20 -11.59 -24.93
C GLU A 622 27.10 -11.64 -25.99
N GLN A 623 27.05 -12.76 -26.79
CA GLN A 623 26.03 -12.92 -27.80
C GLN A 623 24.63 -12.89 -27.23
N PHE A 624 23.71 -12.23 -27.94
CA PHE A 624 22.29 -12.25 -27.63
C PHE A 624 21.69 -13.63 -27.85
N GLN A 625 20.67 -13.98 -27.06
CA GLN A 625 20.05 -15.29 -27.07
C GLN A 625 18.52 -15.21 -27.10
N LEU A 626 17.91 -16.09 -27.91
CA LEU A 626 16.47 -16.35 -27.90
C LEU A 626 16.21 -17.84 -27.67
N GLY A 627 15.03 -18.12 -27.16
CA GLY A 627 14.52 -19.43 -26.78
C GLY A 627 14.23 -19.52 -25.27
N GLY A 628 13.26 -20.37 -24.94
CA GLY A 628 12.77 -20.57 -23.58
C GLY A 628 11.44 -19.88 -23.30
N ALA A 629 10.89 -20.12 -22.12
CA ALA A 629 9.57 -19.63 -21.70
C ALA A 629 9.46 -18.12 -21.82
N LEU A 630 8.43 -17.63 -22.52
CA LEU A 630 8.16 -16.22 -22.79
C LEU A 630 9.32 -15.47 -23.48
N ASN A 631 10.19 -16.20 -24.18
CA ASN A 631 11.33 -15.69 -24.95
C ASN A 631 11.49 -16.45 -26.28
N LEU A 632 10.44 -16.57 -27.05
CA LEU A 632 10.24 -17.49 -28.21
C LEU A 632 9.94 -18.90 -27.66
N SER A 633 8.80 -19.06 -27.03
CA SER A 633 8.48 -20.18 -26.12
C SER A 633 8.50 -21.58 -26.72
N ALA A 634 8.36 -21.73 -28.06
CA ALA A 634 8.45 -23.00 -28.77
C ALA A 634 9.90 -23.49 -28.99
N TYR A 635 10.87 -22.63 -28.68
CA TYR A 635 12.30 -22.91 -28.82
C TYR A 635 12.91 -23.24 -27.44
N ARG A 636 13.93 -24.09 -27.43
CA ARG A 636 14.71 -24.40 -26.24
C ARG A 636 15.48 -23.19 -25.74
N ARG A 637 15.81 -23.13 -24.49
CA ARG A 637 16.61 -22.05 -23.89
C ARG A 637 17.95 -21.91 -24.65
N SER A 638 18.31 -20.67 -25.03
CA SER A 638 19.54 -20.34 -25.74
C SER A 638 19.71 -21.01 -27.13
N GLU A 639 18.65 -21.57 -27.73
CA GLU A 639 18.72 -22.27 -29.01
C GLU A 639 19.20 -21.37 -30.16
N LEU A 640 18.88 -20.09 -30.11
CA LEU A 640 19.30 -19.10 -31.06
C LEU A 640 20.25 -18.11 -30.39
N ALA A 641 21.45 -17.91 -30.98
CA ALA A 641 22.44 -16.98 -30.45
C ALA A 641 23.11 -16.17 -31.57
N GLY A 642 23.50 -14.92 -31.33
CA GLY A 642 24.18 -14.09 -32.35
C GLY A 642 24.46 -12.65 -31.95
N ASN A 643 24.90 -11.86 -32.91
CA ASN A 643 25.36 -10.48 -32.75
C ASN A 643 24.21 -9.45 -32.81
N ASN A 644 23.12 -9.81 -33.46
CA ASN A 644 21.93 -8.96 -33.57
C ASN A 644 20.69 -9.81 -33.36
N TYR A 645 19.64 -9.25 -32.74
CA TYR A 645 18.38 -9.95 -32.53
C TYR A 645 17.20 -8.99 -32.46
N PHE A 646 16.02 -9.53 -32.71
CA PHE A 646 14.76 -8.91 -32.25
C PHE A 646 13.81 -9.98 -31.71
N LEU A 647 12.89 -9.55 -30.84
CA LEU A 647 11.76 -10.33 -30.34
C LEU A 647 10.55 -9.42 -30.20
N THR A 648 9.43 -9.86 -30.74
CA THR A 648 8.12 -9.26 -30.46
C THR A 648 7.22 -10.30 -29.82
N ARG A 649 6.58 -9.95 -28.69
CA ARG A 649 5.66 -10.81 -27.96
C ARG A 649 4.36 -10.08 -27.68
N LEU A 650 3.23 -10.73 -27.94
CA LEU A 650 1.89 -10.31 -27.57
C LEU A 650 1.29 -11.37 -26.64
N LEU A 651 0.96 -10.98 -25.42
CA LEU A 651 0.28 -11.81 -24.43
C LEU A 651 -1.06 -11.17 -24.10
N ALA A 652 -2.15 -11.77 -24.57
CA ALA A 652 -3.50 -11.35 -24.24
C ALA A 652 -4.02 -12.23 -23.10
N TYR A 653 -4.33 -11.67 -21.94
CA TYR A 653 -4.75 -12.43 -20.78
C TYR A 653 -5.94 -11.83 -20.03
N LYS A 654 -6.62 -12.69 -19.29
CA LYS A 654 -7.76 -12.35 -18.42
C LYS A 654 -7.57 -13.00 -17.07
N GLN A 655 -7.89 -12.28 -16.02
CA GLN A 655 -8.02 -12.87 -14.69
C GLN A 655 -9.30 -13.72 -14.62
N ILE A 656 -9.14 -15.00 -14.32
CA ILE A 656 -10.24 -15.99 -14.29
C ILE A 656 -10.67 -16.32 -12.88
N LYS A 657 -9.82 -16.06 -11.88
CA LYS A 657 -10.11 -16.30 -10.47
C LYS A 657 -9.32 -15.34 -9.58
N ASP A 658 -10.00 -14.80 -8.57
CA ASP A 658 -9.35 -14.08 -7.48
C ASP A 658 -8.73 -15.08 -6.49
N ILE A 659 -7.55 -14.77 -6.00
CA ILE A 659 -6.91 -15.48 -4.87
C ILE A 659 -7.02 -14.55 -3.65
N PRO A 660 -7.30 -15.11 -2.44
CA PRO A 660 -7.29 -14.30 -1.23
C PRO A 660 -6.01 -13.45 -1.12
N PRO A 661 -6.09 -12.14 -0.79
CA PRO A 661 -4.92 -11.23 -0.77
C PRO A 661 -3.76 -11.73 0.11
N ALA A 662 -4.06 -12.58 1.08
CA ALA A 662 -3.05 -13.26 1.91
C ALA A 662 -2.20 -14.27 1.13
N LEU A 663 -2.65 -14.77 -0.02
CA LEU A 663 -1.98 -15.79 -0.84
C LEU A 663 -1.47 -15.26 -2.17
N GLY A 664 -2.01 -14.13 -2.69
CA GLY A 664 -1.60 -13.56 -3.96
C GLY A 664 -2.59 -12.60 -4.58
N GLY A 665 -2.46 -12.36 -5.90
CA GLY A 665 -3.31 -11.43 -6.65
C GLY A 665 -4.41 -12.12 -7.49
N GLY A 666 -4.13 -13.28 -8.09
CA GLY A 666 -5.13 -13.95 -8.92
C GLY A 666 -4.58 -15.03 -9.85
N VAL A 667 -5.48 -15.73 -10.53
CA VAL A 667 -5.18 -16.71 -11.59
C VAL A 667 -5.58 -16.13 -12.93
N TYR A 668 -4.72 -16.30 -13.92
CA TYR A 668 -4.83 -15.71 -15.25
C TYR A 668 -4.77 -16.78 -16.32
N LEU A 669 -5.56 -16.63 -17.37
CA LEU A 669 -5.48 -17.43 -18.59
C LEU A 669 -5.18 -16.48 -19.76
N GLY A 670 -4.22 -16.84 -20.60
CA GLY A 670 -3.78 -15.99 -21.71
C GLY A 670 -3.45 -16.77 -22.99
N LEU A 671 -3.45 -16.01 -24.09
CA LEU A 671 -2.98 -16.43 -25.40
C LEU A 671 -1.68 -15.70 -25.72
N LEU A 672 -0.70 -16.42 -26.20
CA LEU A 672 0.64 -15.97 -26.50
C LEU A 672 0.91 -16.04 -28.00
N ALA A 673 1.50 -14.98 -28.55
CA ALA A 673 2.08 -14.96 -29.88
C ALA A 673 3.44 -14.27 -29.82
N GLU A 674 4.46 -14.92 -30.35
CA GLU A 674 5.84 -14.42 -30.37
C GLU A 674 6.44 -14.60 -31.74
N THR A 675 7.29 -13.67 -32.14
CA THR A 675 8.17 -13.79 -33.33
C THR A 675 9.48 -13.08 -33.04
N GLY A 676 10.56 -13.66 -33.50
CA GLY A 676 11.90 -13.11 -33.31
C GLY A 676 12.94 -13.82 -34.14
N ALA A 677 14.09 -13.23 -34.33
CA ALA A 677 15.20 -13.82 -35.01
C ALA A 677 16.53 -13.35 -34.44
N VAL A 678 17.59 -14.09 -34.74
CA VAL A 678 18.98 -13.81 -34.36
C VAL A 678 19.85 -13.90 -35.62
N SER A 679 20.85 -13.02 -35.76
CA SER A 679 21.85 -13.05 -36.81
C SER A 679 23.26 -13.02 -36.24
N MET A 680 24.12 -13.84 -36.84
CA MET A 680 25.58 -13.83 -36.58
C MET A 680 26.32 -12.73 -37.34
N GLU A 681 25.66 -12.04 -38.27
CA GLU A 681 26.25 -10.90 -38.98
C GLU A 681 26.57 -9.76 -37.99
N ASP A 682 27.67 -9.05 -38.19
CA ASP A 682 28.06 -7.93 -37.31
C ASP A 682 27.17 -6.70 -37.53
N LYS A 683 26.57 -6.56 -38.69
CA LYS A 683 25.67 -5.45 -39.02
C LYS A 683 24.23 -5.90 -39.07
N TRP A 684 23.36 -5.04 -38.63
CA TRP A 684 21.92 -5.20 -38.77
C TRP A 684 21.55 -5.24 -40.25
N SER A 685 20.93 -6.31 -40.72
CA SER A 685 20.55 -6.48 -42.15
C SER A 685 19.08 -6.89 -42.28
N SER A 686 18.49 -6.65 -43.46
CA SER A 686 17.12 -7.09 -43.76
C SER A 686 16.96 -8.61 -43.73
N ARG A 687 18.05 -9.37 -43.87
CA ARG A 687 18.05 -10.84 -43.76
C ARG A 687 17.57 -11.36 -42.43
N LEU A 688 17.70 -10.56 -41.36
CA LEU A 688 17.14 -10.90 -40.04
C LEU A 688 15.63 -11.11 -40.11
N PHE A 689 14.93 -10.55 -41.09
CA PHE A 689 13.48 -10.63 -41.25
C PHE A 689 13.04 -11.61 -42.36
N GLU A 690 13.96 -12.25 -43.10
CA GLU A 690 13.63 -13.17 -44.21
C GLU A 690 13.08 -14.52 -43.70
N SER A 691 13.52 -14.97 -42.53
CA SER A 691 13.01 -16.18 -41.88
C SER A 691 12.83 -15.88 -40.42
N THR A 692 11.59 -15.58 -40.01
CA THR A 692 11.28 -15.21 -38.64
C THR A 692 10.65 -16.38 -37.90
N PRO A 693 11.41 -17.05 -37.03
CA PRO A 693 10.88 -18.00 -36.07
C PRO A 693 9.67 -17.43 -35.31
N TYR A 694 8.67 -18.29 -35.04
CA TYR A 694 7.49 -17.89 -34.31
C TYR A 694 7.08 -18.91 -33.25
N SER A 695 6.32 -18.46 -32.26
CA SER A 695 5.66 -19.29 -31.27
C SER A 695 4.24 -18.79 -31.04
N VAL A 696 3.29 -19.70 -30.95
CA VAL A 696 1.93 -19.42 -30.48
C VAL A 696 1.58 -20.38 -29.36
N GLY A 697 0.86 -19.91 -28.36
CA GLY A 697 0.63 -20.76 -27.19
C GLY A 697 -0.46 -20.27 -26.26
N VAL A 698 -0.66 -21.07 -25.21
CA VAL A 698 -1.56 -20.80 -24.11
C VAL A 698 -0.75 -20.67 -22.82
N VAL A 699 -1.08 -19.70 -22.00
CA VAL A 699 -0.44 -19.44 -20.72
C VAL A 699 -1.49 -19.50 -19.61
N LEU A 700 -1.30 -20.42 -18.67
CA LEU A 700 -1.99 -20.39 -17.38
C LEU A 700 -1.01 -19.84 -16.34
N ALA A 701 -1.41 -18.78 -15.65
CA ALA A 701 -0.52 -18.12 -14.72
C ALA A 701 -1.21 -17.79 -13.39
N ALA A 702 -0.42 -17.64 -12.33
CA ALA A 702 -0.91 -17.21 -11.02
C ALA A 702 0.06 -16.21 -10.41
N ASP A 703 -0.49 -15.12 -9.88
CA ASP A 703 0.27 -14.19 -9.03
C ASP A 703 0.21 -14.68 -7.59
N THR A 704 1.33 -15.15 -7.08
CA THR A 704 1.43 -15.72 -5.73
C THR A 704 2.45 -14.98 -4.87
N ARG A 705 2.37 -15.11 -3.56
CA ARG A 705 3.37 -14.52 -2.66
C ARG A 705 4.77 -15.16 -2.79
N LEU A 706 4.85 -16.36 -3.34
CA LEU A 706 6.12 -17.03 -3.67
C LEU A 706 6.68 -16.63 -5.03
N GLY A 707 6.06 -15.66 -5.70
CA GLY A 707 6.41 -15.22 -7.04
C GLY A 707 5.35 -15.59 -8.07
N PRO A 708 5.50 -15.09 -9.30
CA PRO A 708 4.62 -15.42 -10.42
C PRO A 708 4.87 -16.87 -10.87
N PHE A 709 3.79 -17.57 -11.14
CA PHE A 709 3.80 -18.92 -11.69
C PHE A 709 3.27 -18.88 -13.12
N TYR A 710 3.96 -19.59 -14.05
CA TYR A 710 3.54 -19.70 -15.44
C TYR A 710 3.63 -21.14 -15.91
N LEU A 711 2.55 -21.66 -16.46
CA LEU A 711 2.51 -22.86 -17.28
C LEU A 711 2.23 -22.42 -18.71
N THR A 712 3.22 -22.61 -19.59
CA THR A 712 3.13 -22.20 -20.99
C THR A 712 3.20 -23.44 -21.87
N ILE A 713 2.23 -23.61 -22.78
CA ILE A 713 2.27 -24.61 -23.84
C ILE A 713 2.31 -23.86 -25.15
N ALA A 714 3.36 -24.11 -25.94
CA ALA A 714 3.60 -23.37 -27.17
C ALA A 714 3.93 -24.31 -28.32
N LYS A 715 3.51 -23.88 -29.55
CA LYS A 715 3.86 -24.48 -30.82
C LYS A 715 4.52 -23.42 -31.70
N GLY A 716 5.56 -23.83 -32.42
CA GLY A 716 6.31 -22.98 -33.35
C GLY A 716 6.37 -23.57 -34.77
N ASP A 717 7.22 -22.99 -35.59
CA ASP A 717 7.59 -23.49 -36.88
C ASP A 717 8.37 -24.83 -36.82
N GLN A 718 8.55 -25.48 -37.93
CA GLN A 718 9.28 -26.75 -38.03
C GLN A 718 8.81 -27.83 -37.01
N ASP A 719 7.51 -27.84 -36.74
CA ASP A 719 6.85 -28.80 -35.82
C ASP A 719 7.35 -28.77 -34.36
N ARG A 720 7.97 -27.65 -33.94
CA ARG A 720 8.39 -27.44 -32.54
C ARG A 720 7.19 -27.33 -31.61
N HIS A 721 7.28 -27.97 -30.48
CA HIS A 721 6.30 -27.85 -29.41
C HIS A 721 7.01 -27.95 -28.04
N THR A 722 6.58 -27.17 -27.11
CA THR A 722 7.14 -27.15 -25.76
C THR A 722 6.03 -27.01 -24.72
N ALA A 723 6.30 -27.52 -23.53
CA ALA A 723 5.55 -27.18 -22.33
C ALA A 723 6.58 -26.69 -21.29
N ASN A 724 6.36 -25.51 -20.73
CA ASN A 724 7.26 -24.92 -19.75
C ASN A 724 6.49 -24.59 -18.48
N LEU A 725 7.05 -24.98 -17.34
CA LEU A 725 6.59 -24.56 -16.02
C LEU A 725 7.65 -23.67 -15.39
N THR A 726 7.26 -22.48 -14.98
CA THR A 726 8.18 -21.53 -14.35
C THR A 726 7.55 -20.94 -13.09
N LEU A 727 8.31 -20.93 -12.01
CA LEU A 727 8.07 -20.10 -10.82
C LEU A 727 9.19 -19.08 -10.73
N GLY A 728 8.85 -17.81 -10.61
CA GLY A 728 9.80 -16.71 -10.64
C GLY A 728 9.57 -15.76 -11.81
N VAL A 729 10.39 -14.73 -11.91
CA VAL A 729 10.27 -13.71 -12.96
C VAL A 729 10.87 -14.24 -14.25
N THR A 730 10.12 -14.16 -15.34
CA THR A 730 10.59 -14.52 -16.68
C THR A 730 10.88 -13.23 -17.46
N TYR A 731 12.09 -13.07 -17.93
CA TYR A 731 12.55 -11.89 -18.69
C TYR A 731 12.70 -12.19 -20.16
#